data_852539e6671c50b608075a3ad59016f6
#
_entry.id   852539e6671c50b608075a3ad59016f6
#
_cell.length_a   1.000
_cell.length_b   1.000
_cell.length_c   1.000
_cell.angle_alpha   90.00
_cell.angle_beta   90.00
_cell.angle_gamma   90.00
#
_symmetry.space_group_name_H-M   'P 1'
#
loop_
_entity.id
_entity.type
_entity.pdbx_description
1 polymer ?
#
loop_
_entity_poly.entity_id
_entity_poly.type
_entity_poly.pdbx_seq_one_letter_code
_entity_poly.pdbx_strand_id
1 'polypeptide(L)'
;MLKRIFIIGLFLNLLPLSLVSQKLLLSGKVEDNTGFPVALANVAIQTCSDSCVIARTVTDDNGSFSFDLDALPVPVTLHVSAIGFEDAFVDTQNADAGVIVLKRAAYMLNEVFVKASKHIVNLKNNGIRVSVSGTYLSHTGTTLELLGKIPFVFKSGTNIEVIGKGVPIIYINNRQVRDLHELEQLSSSSVKNIEVITSPGARYSSTANAVIRITTLAPMGEGFSFSGRTTLGLKHYAYLFEQLNFNYRAKGLDLFGALNYENYRECPRFENVVTQYLRAGLVEQHSMGQEMAKYPVYAGKLGLNYNDRVHSFGLLYDFKFNPSKTTGQSETSRYGAYIPEEVLGNFFVANRHNRQHLLSAYYSATLEKWKLTANIDALWQINDRFTEENERSSVNPLRNFNTMNKVGNRLLAGNLMATCAVWFGDLRFGMETNGIHRTDRYAGNADYIASNDNRIDETTTALFVESDQKFGVVSAGVGLRWEYTDSKFYLFGRYSPEQSRTYHNFAPSLFVAFPMGTVKANFAYTRKTSRPVFSQLSSAVKYIDRYTYETGNPNLRPIFRDNFSFSSSWKDLMVQLEYTSTKNYFMWQTFPYPSNTEATLQTIQNMPRFHAYSAFINYAPSFFGCWHPVLMAAVVVQDFKLVHHGTELKLNRPLGVFRFNNAVQLPCEVWLNVDFLLHTDGDAENNRNHNYWNCDIGLYKSFLNDTWNVKLQLGDVFGTWRQKFVMYDALTRSSVVKRYHTRDLNLTIRYNFNATRSRYKGNGAGNDEKGRL
;
A
#
# COMPACT_ATOMS: atom_id res chain seq x y z
N MET A 1 10.62 -32.62 -5.49
CA MET A 1 11.22 -31.30 -5.68
C MET A 1 10.92 -30.33 -4.51
N LEU A 2 9.68 -30.23 -4.04
CA LEU A 2 9.31 -29.34 -2.91
C LEU A 2 10.05 -29.64 -1.59
N LYS A 3 10.28 -30.92 -1.23
CA LYS A 3 11.01 -31.29 0.00
C LYS A 3 12.47 -30.83 0.01
N ARG A 4 13.11 -30.72 -1.15
CA ARG A 4 14.52 -30.25 -1.25
C ARG A 4 14.65 -28.73 -1.18
N ILE A 5 13.65 -27.99 -1.68
CA ILE A 5 13.61 -26.52 -1.61
C ILE A 5 13.32 -26.05 -0.19
N PHE A 6 12.47 -26.77 0.55
CA PHE A 6 12.17 -26.49 1.95
C PHE A 6 13.39 -26.60 2.86
N ILE A 7 14.24 -27.60 2.63
CA ILE A 7 15.48 -27.80 3.39
C ILE A 7 16.51 -26.71 3.05
N ILE A 8 16.57 -26.25 1.80
CA ILE A 8 17.50 -25.20 1.37
C ILE A 8 17.06 -23.84 1.93
N GLY A 9 15.78 -23.50 1.91
CA GLY A 9 15.27 -22.24 2.49
C GLY A 9 15.44 -22.18 4.01
N LEU A 10 15.21 -23.27 4.70
CA LEU A 10 15.44 -23.37 6.14
C LEU A 10 16.93 -23.34 6.50
N PHE A 11 17.79 -23.99 5.68
CA PHE A 11 19.25 -24.00 5.90
C PHE A 11 19.89 -22.64 5.59
N LEU A 12 19.42 -21.90 4.59
CA LEU A 12 19.93 -20.54 4.31
C LEU A 12 19.62 -19.54 5.43
N ASN A 13 18.55 -19.76 6.20
CA ASN A 13 18.21 -18.91 7.36
C ASN A 13 18.91 -19.37 8.68
N LEU A 14 19.50 -20.57 8.70
CA LEU A 14 20.11 -21.15 9.90
C LEU A 14 21.65 -21.19 9.88
N LEU A 15 22.29 -20.90 8.74
CA LEU A 15 23.74 -20.84 8.65
C LEU A 15 24.25 -19.43 9.00
N PRO A 16 24.88 -19.19 10.15
CA PRO A 16 25.69 -18.01 10.32
C PRO A 16 26.93 -18.16 9.42
N LEU A 17 27.02 -17.39 8.36
CA LEU A 17 28.27 -17.19 7.63
C LEU A 17 29.22 -16.45 8.57
N SER A 18 30.03 -17.20 9.30
CA SER A 18 31.14 -16.67 10.09
C SER A 18 32.23 -16.24 9.10
N LEU A 19 32.11 -15.05 8.54
CA LEU A 19 33.25 -14.35 7.96
C LEU A 19 34.12 -13.90 9.16
N VAL A 20 35.24 -14.54 9.37
CA VAL A 20 36.27 -14.12 10.34
C VAL A 20 36.89 -12.84 9.78
N SER A 21 36.34 -11.70 10.14
CA SER A 21 37.02 -10.41 10.07
C SER A 21 37.88 -10.29 11.33
N GLN A 22 39.09 -9.80 11.19
CA GLN A 22 39.90 -9.40 12.36
C GLN A 22 39.18 -8.19 12.99
N LYS A 23 38.55 -8.44 14.13
CA LYS A 23 37.82 -7.42 14.89
C LYS A 23 38.81 -6.65 15.76
N LEU A 24 38.69 -5.34 15.75
CA LEU A 24 39.38 -4.47 16.66
C LEU A 24 38.53 -4.29 17.93
N LEU A 25 39.03 -4.72 19.07
CA LEU A 25 38.35 -4.59 20.35
C LEU A 25 38.84 -3.29 21.02
N LEU A 26 37.95 -2.26 21.08
CA LEU A 26 38.17 -1.09 21.93
C LEU A 26 37.50 -1.35 23.27
N SER A 27 38.28 -1.33 24.37
CA SER A 27 37.79 -1.59 25.72
C SER A 27 38.24 -0.52 26.70
N GLY A 28 37.60 -0.47 27.87
CA GLY A 28 37.94 0.43 28.94
C GLY A 28 37.08 0.19 30.18
N LYS A 29 37.31 0.98 31.23
CA LYS A 29 36.56 0.91 32.48
C LYS A 29 36.07 2.29 32.90
N VAL A 30 34.85 2.37 33.46
CA VAL A 30 34.27 3.60 33.99
C VAL A 30 34.19 3.49 35.52
N GLU A 31 34.77 4.44 36.21
CA GLU A 31 34.77 4.52 37.68
C GLU A 31 34.27 5.91 38.12
N ASP A 32 33.79 6.00 39.35
CA ASP A 32 33.51 7.30 39.96
C ASP A 32 34.78 7.92 40.57
N ASN A 33 34.70 9.17 41.01
CA ASN A 33 35.82 9.89 41.66
C ASN A 33 36.30 9.29 42.97
N THR A 34 35.65 8.21 43.47
CA THR A 34 36.07 7.43 44.68
C THR A 34 36.59 6.06 44.32
N GLY A 35 36.73 5.73 43.02
CA GLY A 35 37.26 4.49 42.50
C GLY A 35 36.27 3.33 42.48
N PHE A 36 34.98 3.59 42.68
CA PHE A 36 33.93 2.57 42.52
C PHE A 36 33.48 2.46 41.06
N PRO A 37 33.28 1.22 40.57
CA PRO A 37 32.79 1.01 39.19
C PRO A 37 31.41 1.61 38.97
N VAL A 38 31.18 2.27 37.82
CA VAL A 38 29.89 2.80 37.42
C VAL A 38 29.27 1.84 36.43
N ALA A 39 28.32 1.04 36.92
CA ALA A 39 27.53 0.13 36.09
C ALA A 39 26.47 0.90 35.25
N LEU A 40 26.11 0.36 34.10
CA LEU A 40 25.11 0.90 33.19
C LEU A 40 25.43 2.33 32.70
N ALA A 41 26.66 2.77 32.73
CA ALA A 41 27.09 3.99 32.09
C ALA A 41 27.02 3.82 30.56
N ASN A 42 26.42 4.77 29.88
CA ASN A 42 26.33 4.78 28.43
C ASN A 42 27.65 5.30 27.85
N VAL A 43 28.30 4.50 27.01
CA VAL A 43 29.56 4.84 26.33
C VAL A 43 29.29 4.92 24.83
N ALA A 44 29.54 6.07 24.22
CA ALA A 44 29.38 6.31 22.78
C ALA A 44 30.70 6.70 22.15
N ILE A 45 31.09 6.07 21.05
CA ILE A 45 32.21 6.48 20.21
C ILE A 45 31.73 7.55 19.24
N GLN A 46 32.46 8.67 19.20
CA GLN A 46 32.18 9.80 18.29
C GLN A 46 33.43 10.12 17.46
N THR A 47 33.20 10.65 16.25
CA THR A 47 34.30 11.22 15.46
C THR A 47 34.71 12.56 16.06
N CYS A 48 36.01 12.83 16.10
CA CYS A 48 36.56 14.10 16.64
C CYS A 48 36.21 15.31 15.78
N SER A 49 35.81 15.11 14.49
CA SER A 49 35.62 16.20 13.55
C SER A 49 34.18 16.79 13.55
N ASP A 50 33.16 15.97 13.80
CA ASP A 50 31.76 16.36 13.67
C ASP A 50 30.85 15.78 14.76
N SER A 51 31.43 15.18 15.80
CA SER A 51 30.73 14.54 16.93
C SER A 51 29.68 13.50 16.49
N CYS A 52 29.88 12.87 15.33
CA CYS A 52 28.95 11.84 14.82
C CYS A 52 29.15 10.53 15.59
N VAL A 53 28.08 9.98 16.15
CA VAL A 53 28.15 8.72 16.92
C VAL A 53 28.35 7.54 15.99
N ILE A 54 29.45 6.80 16.18
CA ILE A 54 29.85 5.61 15.42
C ILE A 54 29.23 4.35 16.03
N ALA A 55 29.37 4.20 17.38
CA ALA A 55 28.85 3.05 18.12
C ALA A 55 28.48 3.44 19.55
N ARG A 56 27.68 2.61 20.22
CA ARG A 56 27.30 2.76 21.64
C ARG A 56 27.31 1.42 22.32
N THR A 57 27.74 1.42 23.59
CA THR A 57 27.64 0.29 24.51
C THR A 57 27.29 0.80 25.91
N VAL A 58 27.08 -0.10 26.86
CA VAL A 58 26.92 0.23 28.27
C VAL A 58 27.92 -0.56 29.09
N THR A 59 28.34 0.01 30.22
CA THR A 59 29.23 -0.68 31.14
C THR A 59 28.51 -1.82 31.87
N ASP A 60 29.26 -2.91 32.15
CA ASP A 60 28.81 -4.02 32.99
C ASP A 60 28.83 -3.65 34.51
N ASP A 61 28.51 -4.62 35.38
CA ASP A 61 28.48 -4.43 36.83
C ASP A 61 29.83 -4.09 37.42
N ASN A 62 30.95 -4.35 36.70
CA ASN A 62 32.31 -3.99 37.09
C ASN A 62 32.78 -2.66 36.49
N GLY A 63 31.88 -1.94 35.81
CA GLY A 63 32.17 -0.71 35.10
C GLY A 63 32.93 -0.89 33.78
N SER A 64 33.13 -2.12 33.31
CA SER A 64 33.85 -2.41 32.07
C SER A 64 33.00 -2.30 30.84
N PHE A 65 33.55 -1.81 29.73
CA PHE A 65 32.90 -1.76 28.44
C PHE A 65 33.82 -2.27 27.34
N SER A 66 33.21 -2.75 26.27
CA SER A 66 33.94 -3.14 25.06
C SER A 66 33.10 -2.85 23.81
N PHE A 67 33.82 -2.47 22.75
CA PHE A 67 33.29 -2.33 21.40
C PHE A 67 33.97 -3.30 20.48
N ASP A 68 33.21 -3.95 19.67
CA ASP A 68 33.65 -4.90 18.66
C ASP A 68 33.48 -4.22 17.30
N LEU A 69 34.55 -3.68 16.72
CA LEU A 69 34.51 -2.82 15.53
C LEU A 69 35.38 -3.40 14.41
N ASP A 70 34.91 -3.30 13.19
CA ASP A 70 35.64 -3.77 12.00
C ASP A 70 36.77 -2.81 11.59
N ALA A 71 36.71 -1.54 11.97
CA ALA A 71 37.76 -0.52 11.85
C ALA A 71 37.46 0.67 12.76
N LEU A 72 38.50 1.24 13.38
CA LEU A 72 38.40 2.48 14.16
C LEU A 72 38.93 3.65 13.32
N PRO A 73 38.15 4.68 13.00
CA PRO A 73 38.71 5.93 12.48
C PRO A 73 39.42 6.68 13.64
N VAL A 74 40.70 6.44 13.86
CA VAL A 74 41.47 7.13 14.92
C VAL A 74 41.89 8.53 14.45
N PRO A 75 41.81 9.55 15.31
CA PRO A 75 41.36 9.58 16.71
C PRO A 75 39.85 9.60 16.87
N VAL A 76 39.32 8.99 17.94
CA VAL A 76 37.90 9.03 18.32
C VAL A 76 37.71 9.61 19.71
N THR A 77 36.60 10.25 19.95
CA THR A 77 36.17 10.73 21.26
C THR A 77 35.15 9.75 21.85
N LEU A 78 35.42 9.27 23.08
CA LEU A 78 34.46 8.52 23.88
C LEU A 78 33.62 9.51 24.69
N HIS A 79 32.33 9.53 24.47
CA HIS A 79 31.34 10.25 25.28
C HIS A 79 30.74 9.26 26.28
N VAL A 80 31.02 9.46 27.56
CA VAL A 80 30.53 8.62 28.65
C VAL A 80 29.55 9.41 29.50
N SER A 81 28.36 8.85 29.70
CA SER A 81 27.29 9.47 30.50
C SER A 81 26.60 8.44 31.40
N ALA A 82 26.30 8.83 32.64
CA ALA A 82 25.56 8.02 33.61
C ALA A 82 24.66 8.88 34.49
N ILE A 83 23.54 8.30 34.93
CA ILE A 83 22.58 9.02 35.79
C ILE A 83 23.24 9.39 37.12
N GLY A 84 23.26 10.68 37.44
CA GLY A 84 23.88 11.20 38.67
C GLY A 84 25.36 11.59 38.53
N PHE A 85 25.90 11.57 37.30
CA PHE A 85 27.26 11.95 36.97
C PHE A 85 27.28 13.03 35.90
N GLU A 86 28.39 13.82 35.86
CA GLU A 86 28.68 14.72 34.75
C GLU A 86 29.19 13.92 33.55
N ASP A 87 28.79 14.34 32.34
CA ASP A 87 29.26 13.71 31.11
C ASP A 87 30.77 13.88 30.96
N ALA A 88 31.49 12.83 30.59
CA ALA A 88 32.91 12.84 30.28
C ALA A 88 33.17 12.60 28.80
N PHE A 89 34.13 13.34 28.26
CA PHE A 89 34.62 13.22 26.87
C PHE A 89 36.11 12.86 26.93
N VAL A 90 36.50 11.74 26.34
CA VAL A 90 37.87 11.24 26.36
C VAL A 90 38.31 10.88 24.95
N ASP A 91 39.31 11.59 24.45
CA ASP A 91 39.92 11.27 23.16
C ASP A 91 40.87 10.09 23.30
N THR A 92 40.73 9.07 22.45
CA THR A 92 41.60 7.92 22.44
C THR A 92 42.07 7.56 21.03
N GLN A 93 43.31 7.07 20.98
CA GLN A 93 43.93 6.52 19.76
C GLN A 93 44.31 5.03 19.95
N ASN A 94 44.10 4.51 21.14
CA ASN A 94 44.50 3.16 21.53
C ASN A 94 43.27 2.23 21.63
N ALA A 95 43.52 0.95 21.48
CA ALA A 95 42.50 -0.10 21.66
C ALA A 95 42.08 -0.29 23.14
N ASP A 96 42.84 0.23 24.10
CA ASP A 96 42.47 0.31 25.50
C ASP A 96 42.33 1.80 25.87
N ALA A 97 41.12 2.21 26.24
CA ALA A 97 40.81 3.57 26.68
C ALA A 97 41.18 3.83 28.15
N GLY A 98 41.63 2.80 28.86
CA GLY A 98 41.96 2.90 30.27
C GLY A 98 40.78 3.12 31.19
N VAL A 99 41.00 3.78 32.32
CA VAL A 99 39.94 4.11 33.30
C VAL A 99 39.43 5.52 33.06
N ILE A 100 38.14 5.63 32.80
CA ILE A 100 37.41 6.90 32.62
C ILE A 100 36.72 7.23 33.94
N VAL A 101 37.06 8.38 34.54
CA VAL A 101 36.51 8.79 35.83
C VAL A 101 35.34 9.77 35.59
N LEU A 102 34.17 9.39 36.08
CA LEU A 102 32.98 10.25 36.10
C LEU A 102 32.89 11.01 37.44
N LYS A 103 32.67 12.32 37.36
CA LYS A 103 32.39 13.16 38.55
C LYS A 103 30.90 13.09 38.88
N ARG A 104 30.58 12.92 40.18
CA ARG A 104 29.18 12.98 40.62
C ARG A 104 28.61 14.38 40.39
N ALA A 105 27.51 14.46 39.66
CA ALA A 105 26.79 15.71 39.45
C ALA A 105 26.03 16.08 40.72
N ALA A 106 26.25 17.29 41.25
CA ALA A 106 25.48 17.82 42.38
C ALA A 106 24.11 18.34 41.85
N TYR A 107 23.20 17.44 41.52
CA TYR A 107 21.83 17.83 41.18
C TYR A 107 20.96 17.82 42.42
N MET A 108 20.43 18.99 42.81
CA MET A 108 19.26 19.09 43.66
C MET A 108 18.07 18.52 42.86
N LEU A 109 17.47 17.45 43.40
CA LEU A 109 16.22 16.86 42.89
C LEU A 109 15.07 17.86 42.99
N ASN A 110 14.83 18.63 41.95
CA ASN A 110 13.59 19.33 41.70
C ASN A 110 13.30 19.36 40.19
N GLU A 111 13.17 18.20 39.62
CA GLU A 111 12.49 18.07 38.33
C GLU A 111 11.51 16.91 38.37
N VAL A 112 10.24 17.29 38.49
CA VAL A 112 9.14 16.45 38.10
C VAL A 112 9.32 16.18 36.62
N PHE A 113 9.82 15.01 36.25
CA PHE A 113 9.78 14.51 34.90
C PHE A 113 8.32 14.35 34.50
N VAL A 114 7.71 15.43 34.04
CA VAL A 114 6.50 15.31 33.22
C VAL A 114 6.98 14.63 31.92
N LYS A 115 6.87 13.32 31.85
CA LYS A 115 6.81 12.60 30.59
C LYS A 115 5.64 13.20 29.82
N ALA A 116 5.86 14.27 29.05
CA ALA A 116 4.89 14.75 28.11
C ALA A 116 4.59 13.59 27.20
N SER A 117 3.44 12.96 27.36
CA SER A 117 2.99 11.90 26.46
C SER A 117 2.86 12.53 25.09
N LYS A 118 3.86 12.30 24.24
CA LYS A 118 3.87 12.84 22.89
C LYS A 118 2.70 12.20 22.17
N HIS A 119 1.68 12.98 21.84
CA HIS A 119 0.53 12.46 21.10
C HIS A 119 1.01 11.71 19.86
N ILE A 120 0.61 10.45 19.76
CA ILE A 120 1.03 9.54 18.69
C ILE A 120 0.50 10.07 17.35
N VAL A 121 -0.72 10.60 17.34
CA VAL A 121 -1.40 11.16 16.17
C VAL A 121 -1.41 12.68 16.22
N ASN A 122 -0.96 13.33 15.17
CA ASN A 122 -0.93 14.79 15.04
C ASN A 122 -1.62 15.22 13.75
N LEU A 123 -2.59 16.16 13.86
CA LEU A 123 -3.20 16.78 12.69
C LEU A 123 -2.16 17.62 11.95
N LYS A 124 -2.13 17.50 10.63
CA LYS A 124 -1.33 18.27 9.68
C LYS A 124 -2.23 19.05 8.74
N ASN A 125 -1.64 19.96 7.97
CA ASN A 125 -2.37 20.88 7.09
C ASN A 125 -3.35 20.19 6.11
N ASN A 126 -3.02 19.00 5.63
CA ASN A 126 -3.82 18.26 4.63
C ASN A 126 -4.05 16.78 5.00
N GLY A 127 -3.93 16.44 6.28
CA GLY A 127 -4.06 15.08 6.77
C GLY A 127 -3.53 14.89 8.18
N ILE A 128 -2.97 13.73 8.49
CA ILE A 128 -2.41 13.39 9.81
C ILE A 128 -0.98 12.87 9.69
N ARG A 129 -0.21 13.03 10.78
CA ARG A 129 1.06 12.34 10.99
C ARG A 129 0.96 11.46 12.22
N VAL A 130 1.33 10.20 12.08
CA VAL A 130 1.38 9.21 13.16
C VAL A 130 2.85 8.87 13.45
N SER A 131 3.29 9.06 14.69
CA SER A 131 4.61 8.66 15.16
C SER A 131 4.61 7.15 15.43
N VAL A 132 5.56 6.41 14.86
CA VAL A 132 5.66 4.94 14.99
C VAL A 132 6.83 4.56 15.87
N SER A 133 8.02 5.08 15.58
CA SER A 133 9.23 4.80 16.37
C SER A 133 9.05 5.22 17.83
N GLY A 134 9.41 4.32 18.75
CA GLY A 134 9.26 4.54 20.20
C GLY A 134 7.82 4.45 20.71
N THR A 135 6.89 3.88 19.92
CA THR A 135 5.49 3.64 20.32
C THR A 135 5.12 2.17 20.16
N TYR A 136 3.99 1.75 20.71
CA TYR A 136 3.46 0.38 20.54
C TYR A 136 3.26 0.00 19.07
N LEU A 137 3.11 0.97 18.17
CA LEU A 137 2.94 0.74 16.74
C LEU A 137 4.18 0.12 16.08
N SER A 138 5.36 0.28 16.67
CA SER A 138 6.60 -0.36 16.17
C SER A 138 6.62 -1.88 16.38
N HIS A 139 5.73 -2.42 17.21
CA HIS A 139 5.65 -3.85 17.57
C HIS A 139 4.47 -4.57 16.90
N THR A 140 3.96 -4.05 15.78
CA THR A 140 2.83 -4.64 15.07
C THR A 140 3.22 -5.74 14.07
N GLY A 141 4.51 -5.85 13.72
CA GLY A 141 5.04 -6.84 12.77
C GLY A 141 5.41 -6.22 11.42
N THR A 142 4.53 -6.24 10.43
CA THR A 142 4.79 -5.63 9.11
C THR A 142 4.20 -4.23 8.99
N THR A 143 4.69 -3.44 8.03
CA THR A 143 4.11 -2.12 7.75
C THR A 143 2.69 -2.22 7.18
N LEU A 144 2.35 -3.29 6.47
CA LEU A 144 0.98 -3.52 6.01
C LEU A 144 0.00 -3.68 7.20
N GLU A 145 0.41 -4.40 8.23
CA GLU A 145 -0.36 -4.56 9.47
C GLU A 145 -0.43 -3.27 10.27
N LEU A 146 0.69 -2.56 10.35
CA LEU A 146 0.78 -1.25 10.96
C LEU A 146 -0.22 -0.27 10.31
N LEU A 147 -0.32 -0.23 8.98
CA LEU A 147 -1.28 0.62 8.27
C LEU A 147 -2.72 0.32 8.69
N GLY A 148 -3.05 -0.93 8.96
CA GLY A 148 -4.37 -1.31 9.49
C GLY A 148 -4.70 -0.71 10.86
N LYS A 149 -3.73 -0.17 11.60
CA LYS A 149 -3.91 0.48 12.92
C LYS A 149 -3.87 2.02 12.84
N ILE A 150 -3.62 2.57 11.64
CA ILE A 150 -3.53 4.01 11.43
C ILE A 150 -4.93 4.61 11.24
N PRO A 151 -5.25 5.77 11.84
CA PRO A 151 -6.51 6.47 11.59
C PRO A 151 -6.75 6.73 10.11
N PHE A 152 -7.99 6.69 9.67
CA PHE A 152 -8.50 6.80 8.30
C PHE A 152 -8.16 5.61 7.39
N VAL A 153 -7.20 4.74 7.75
CA VAL A 153 -6.76 3.64 6.91
C VAL A 153 -7.55 2.38 7.23
N PHE A 154 -8.11 1.77 6.21
CA PHE A 154 -8.81 0.50 6.27
C PHE A 154 -8.00 -0.58 5.57
N LYS A 155 -7.78 -1.70 6.24
CA LYS A 155 -7.11 -2.89 5.69
C LYS A 155 -8.13 -4.03 5.58
N SER A 156 -8.28 -4.59 4.39
CA SER A 156 -9.09 -5.79 4.12
C SER A 156 -8.24 -6.80 3.35
N GLY A 157 -7.80 -7.86 4.04
CA GLY A 157 -6.79 -8.76 3.49
C GLY A 157 -5.48 -8.03 3.19
N THR A 158 -5.05 -8.03 1.94
CA THR A 158 -3.89 -7.26 1.45
C THR A 158 -4.25 -5.86 0.96
N ASN A 159 -5.52 -5.54 0.77
CA ASN A 159 -5.96 -4.23 0.27
C ASN A 159 -5.90 -3.17 1.36
N ILE A 160 -5.46 -1.97 0.96
CA ILE A 160 -5.43 -0.77 1.80
C ILE A 160 -6.33 0.28 1.16
N GLU A 161 -7.21 0.85 1.96
CA GLU A 161 -8.08 1.95 1.55
C GLU A 161 -8.06 3.06 2.58
N VAL A 162 -8.29 4.28 2.14
CA VAL A 162 -8.57 5.41 3.02
C VAL A 162 -10.07 5.66 2.98
N ILE A 163 -10.71 5.68 4.15
CA ILE A 163 -12.17 5.78 4.28
C ILE A 163 -12.68 7.01 3.52
N GLY A 164 -13.70 6.80 2.67
CA GLY A 164 -14.28 7.84 1.80
C GLY A 164 -13.43 8.23 0.59
N LYS A 165 -12.18 7.76 0.48
CA LYS A 165 -11.25 8.11 -0.60
C LYS A 165 -10.89 6.95 -1.52
N GLY A 166 -11.10 5.69 -1.06
CA GLY A 166 -10.70 4.49 -1.78
C GLY A 166 -9.20 4.18 -1.63
N VAL A 167 -8.62 3.56 -2.64
CA VAL A 167 -7.23 3.10 -2.63
C VAL A 167 -6.25 4.29 -2.66
N PRO A 168 -5.35 4.45 -1.64
CA PRO A 168 -4.39 5.53 -1.61
C PRO A 168 -3.17 5.25 -2.49
N ILE A 169 -2.47 6.30 -2.90
CA ILE A 169 -1.11 6.17 -3.39
C ILE A 169 -0.17 6.13 -2.18
N ILE A 170 0.67 5.09 -2.09
CA ILE A 170 1.56 4.87 -0.94
C ILE A 170 3.00 5.15 -1.34
N TYR A 171 3.72 5.88 -0.48
CA TYR A 171 5.15 6.18 -0.65
C TYR A 171 5.95 5.67 0.55
N ILE A 172 7.09 5.02 0.29
CA ILE A 172 8.13 4.72 1.28
C ILE A 172 9.34 5.60 0.97
N ASN A 173 9.72 6.51 1.88
CA ASN A 173 10.83 7.45 1.72
C ASN A 173 10.77 8.23 0.40
N ASN A 174 9.58 8.69 0.01
CA ASN A 174 9.21 9.36 -1.24
C ASN A 174 9.11 8.48 -2.49
N ARG A 175 9.57 7.21 -2.48
CA ARG A 175 9.36 6.28 -3.59
C ARG A 175 7.95 5.69 -3.50
N GLN A 176 7.20 5.73 -4.59
CA GLN A 176 5.89 5.10 -4.65
C GLN A 176 5.99 3.58 -4.54
N VAL A 177 5.15 3.01 -3.68
CA VAL A 177 4.92 1.56 -3.55
C VAL A 177 4.08 1.12 -4.74
N ARG A 178 4.55 0.11 -5.46
CA ARG A 178 3.87 -0.43 -6.64
C ARG A 178 3.14 -1.72 -6.36
N ASP A 179 3.64 -2.42 -5.35
CA ASP A 179 3.09 -3.69 -4.91
C ASP A 179 2.95 -3.66 -3.38
N LEU A 180 1.77 -3.95 -2.88
CA LEU A 180 1.49 -3.95 -1.45
C LEU A 180 2.35 -4.96 -0.67
N HIS A 181 2.91 -5.98 -1.35
CA HIS A 181 3.91 -6.87 -0.76
C HIS A 181 5.17 -6.13 -0.27
N GLU A 182 5.50 -4.95 -0.82
CA GLU A 182 6.57 -4.11 -0.29
C GLU A 182 6.29 -3.63 1.15
N LEU A 183 5.03 -3.43 1.49
CA LEU A 183 4.60 -3.07 2.85
C LEU A 183 4.69 -4.26 3.80
N GLU A 184 4.48 -5.46 3.32
CA GLU A 184 4.70 -6.67 4.10
C GLU A 184 6.19 -6.91 4.37
N GLN A 185 7.04 -6.52 3.41
CA GLN A 185 8.50 -6.63 3.54
C GLN A 185 9.06 -5.70 4.60
N LEU A 186 8.49 -4.50 4.74
CA LEU A 186 8.97 -3.49 5.67
C LEU A 186 8.47 -3.78 7.09
N SER A 187 9.41 -3.98 8.06
CA SER A 187 9.06 -4.12 9.48
C SER A 187 8.46 -2.84 10.03
N SER A 188 7.44 -2.93 10.89
CA SER A 188 6.91 -1.80 11.64
C SER A 188 7.99 -1.12 12.51
N SER A 189 8.94 -1.89 13.09
CA SER A 189 10.07 -1.36 13.87
C SER A 189 11.02 -0.47 13.07
N SER A 190 11.02 -0.59 11.74
CA SER A 190 11.84 0.26 10.86
C SER A 190 11.15 1.55 10.43
N VAL A 191 9.88 1.75 10.79
CA VAL A 191 9.11 2.93 10.42
C VAL A 191 9.30 4.03 11.46
N LYS A 192 9.66 5.24 11.02
CA LYS A 192 9.76 6.43 11.88
C LYS A 192 8.41 7.08 12.11
N ASN A 193 7.71 7.38 11.01
CA ASN A 193 6.37 7.97 11.03
C ASN A 193 5.61 7.65 9.75
N ILE A 194 4.28 7.77 9.82
CA ILE A 194 3.35 7.65 8.70
C ILE A 194 2.55 8.94 8.59
N GLU A 195 2.45 9.49 7.39
CA GLU A 195 1.55 10.60 7.08
C GLU A 195 0.42 10.07 6.19
N VAL A 196 -0.83 10.29 6.60
CA VAL A 196 -2.02 10.05 5.80
C VAL A 196 -2.54 11.38 5.33
N ILE A 197 -2.41 11.65 4.05
CA ILE A 197 -2.81 12.88 3.39
C ILE A 197 -4.17 12.61 2.74
N THR A 198 -5.24 13.09 3.36
CA THR A 198 -6.63 12.89 2.90
C THR A 198 -7.05 13.91 1.85
N SER A 199 -6.27 14.98 1.69
CA SER A 199 -6.49 16.05 0.71
C SER A 199 -5.18 16.38 -0.03
N PRO A 200 -4.72 15.50 -0.96
CA PRO A 200 -3.44 15.68 -1.65
C PRO A 200 -3.44 16.92 -2.55
N GLY A 201 -2.38 17.76 -2.44
CA GLY A 201 -2.18 18.97 -3.24
C GLY A 201 -1.78 18.68 -4.70
N ALA A 202 -1.47 19.76 -5.45
CA ALA A 202 -1.22 19.73 -6.90
C ALA A 202 0.06 18.99 -7.32
N ARG A 203 1.04 18.85 -6.42
CA ARG A 203 2.28 18.05 -6.65
C ARG A 203 2.04 16.58 -6.81
N TYR A 204 0.91 16.08 -6.31
CA TYR A 204 0.47 14.70 -6.54
C TYR A 204 -0.42 14.66 -7.77
N SER A 205 -0.50 13.50 -8.40
CA SER A 205 -1.40 13.31 -9.52
C SER A 205 -2.83 13.71 -9.21
N SER A 206 -3.55 14.16 -10.25
CA SER A 206 -4.99 14.41 -10.14
C SER A 206 -5.79 13.17 -9.78
N THR A 207 -5.25 11.97 -10.01
CA THR A 207 -5.89 10.68 -9.66
C THR A 207 -5.72 10.29 -8.19
N ALA A 208 -4.79 10.94 -7.45
CA ALA A 208 -4.51 10.64 -6.06
C ALA A 208 -5.61 11.16 -5.13
N ASN A 209 -6.60 10.34 -4.80
CA ASN A 209 -7.66 10.71 -3.83
C ASN A 209 -7.14 10.79 -2.39
N ALA A 210 -6.17 9.95 -2.04
CA ALA A 210 -5.44 9.98 -0.78
C ALA A 210 -3.99 9.55 -1.00
N VAL A 211 -3.09 9.98 -0.10
CA VAL A 211 -1.67 9.61 -0.14
C VAL A 211 -1.23 9.16 1.25
N ILE A 212 -0.50 8.04 1.33
CA ILE A 212 0.16 7.58 2.55
C ILE A 212 1.67 7.71 2.34
N ARG A 213 2.35 8.45 3.21
CA ARG A 213 3.82 8.60 3.18
C ARG A 213 4.43 7.94 4.39
N ILE A 214 5.21 6.90 4.16
CA ILE A 214 5.92 6.15 5.18
C ILE A 214 7.37 6.63 5.19
N THR A 215 7.82 7.13 6.32
CA THR A 215 9.22 7.50 6.52
C THR A 215 9.88 6.45 7.41
N THR A 216 10.96 5.84 6.95
CA THR A 216 11.71 4.87 7.74
C THR A 216 12.76 5.56 8.62
N LEU A 217 13.26 4.84 9.61
CA LEU A 217 14.42 5.25 10.38
C LEU A 217 15.63 5.45 9.47
N ALA A 218 16.52 6.36 9.84
CA ALA A 218 17.76 6.57 9.11
C ALA A 218 18.62 5.30 9.22
N PRO A 219 19.27 4.85 8.13
CA PRO A 219 20.25 3.80 8.23
C PRO A 219 21.44 4.31 9.05
N MET A 220 21.94 3.49 9.96
CA MET A 220 23.14 3.79 10.74
C MET A 220 24.31 2.94 10.23
N GLY A 221 25.48 3.58 10.05
CA GLY A 221 26.73 2.92 9.72
C GLY A 221 26.98 2.59 8.25
N GLU A 222 28.21 2.23 7.96
CA GLU A 222 28.70 1.68 6.70
C GLU A 222 28.86 0.16 6.85
N GLY A 223 29.04 -0.55 5.74
CA GLY A 223 29.24 -1.98 5.71
C GLY A 223 28.09 -2.77 5.09
N PHE A 224 28.11 -4.07 5.31
CA PHE A 224 27.11 -5.00 4.79
C PHE A 224 25.97 -5.21 5.79
N SER A 225 24.75 -5.27 5.29
CA SER A 225 23.57 -5.66 6.06
C SER A 225 22.73 -6.68 5.30
N PHE A 226 22.04 -7.51 6.03
CA PHE A 226 21.22 -8.59 5.51
C PHE A 226 19.97 -8.76 6.36
N SER A 227 18.85 -9.08 5.74
CA SER A 227 17.67 -9.54 6.48
C SER A 227 16.95 -10.65 5.72
N GLY A 228 16.55 -11.68 6.46
CA GLY A 228 15.71 -12.78 5.99
C GLY A 228 14.36 -12.75 6.68
N ARG A 229 13.29 -13.10 5.96
CA ARG A 229 11.94 -13.29 6.51
C ARG A 229 11.33 -14.52 5.89
N THR A 230 10.80 -15.39 6.74
CA THR A 230 9.98 -16.55 6.38
C THR A 230 8.61 -16.40 7.00
N THR A 231 7.56 -16.55 6.22
CA THR A 231 6.18 -16.67 6.74
C THR A 231 5.59 -17.99 6.26
N LEU A 232 5.22 -18.82 7.23
CA LEU A 232 4.44 -20.02 7.02
C LEU A 232 2.99 -19.73 7.38
N GLY A 233 2.09 -19.89 6.44
CA GLY A 233 0.67 -19.66 6.66
C GLY A 233 -0.15 -20.91 6.35
N LEU A 234 -1.23 -21.07 7.09
CA LEU A 234 -2.22 -22.14 6.92
C LEU A 234 -3.60 -21.52 6.88
N LYS A 235 -4.22 -21.55 5.68
CA LYS A 235 -5.64 -21.30 5.46
C LYS A 235 -6.33 -22.64 5.15
N HIS A 236 -6.99 -22.73 4.02
CA HIS A 236 -7.40 -24.02 3.44
C HIS A 236 -6.21 -24.79 2.88
N TYR A 237 -5.23 -24.07 2.32
CA TYR A 237 -3.94 -24.62 1.87
C TYR A 237 -2.81 -23.91 2.62
N ALA A 238 -1.73 -24.67 2.85
CA ALA A 238 -0.49 -24.07 3.34
C ALA A 238 0.12 -23.18 2.25
N TYR A 239 0.68 -22.06 2.67
CA TYR A 239 1.41 -21.14 1.81
C TYR A 239 2.72 -20.70 2.46
N LEU A 240 3.65 -20.29 1.62
CA LEU A 240 4.99 -19.88 2.00
C LEU A 240 5.30 -18.53 1.38
N PHE A 241 5.88 -17.66 2.19
CA PHE A 241 6.47 -16.41 1.76
C PHE A 241 7.90 -16.35 2.24
N GLU A 242 8.85 -16.14 1.32
CA GLU A 242 10.28 -16.00 1.58
C GLU A 242 10.79 -14.67 1.05
N GLN A 243 11.61 -14.00 1.85
CA GLN A 243 12.23 -12.74 1.49
C GLN A 243 13.67 -12.68 1.97
N LEU A 244 14.55 -12.25 1.08
CA LEU A 244 15.95 -11.93 1.38
C LEU A 244 16.23 -10.50 0.93
N ASN A 245 16.82 -9.69 1.80
CA ASN A 245 17.31 -8.36 1.48
C ASN A 245 18.78 -8.28 1.81
N PHE A 246 19.53 -7.60 0.97
CA PHE A 246 20.94 -7.29 1.21
C PHE A 246 21.21 -5.84 0.84
N ASN A 247 22.19 -5.27 1.54
CA ASN A 247 22.62 -3.90 1.32
C ASN A 247 24.10 -3.78 1.68
N TYR A 248 24.83 -3.05 0.87
CA TYR A 248 26.23 -2.67 1.14
C TYR A 248 26.38 -1.17 0.98
N ARG A 249 26.94 -0.52 2.01
CA ARG A 249 27.16 0.92 2.04
C ARG A 249 28.60 1.27 2.32
N ALA A 250 29.18 2.14 1.51
CA ALA A 250 30.50 2.70 1.70
C ALA A 250 30.63 4.08 1.03
N LYS A 251 31.17 5.06 1.74
CA LYS A 251 31.53 6.40 1.21
C LYS A 251 30.44 7.05 0.33
N GLY A 252 29.18 7.04 0.81
CA GLY A 252 28.05 7.61 0.07
C GLY A 252 27.45 6.71 -1.00
N LEU A 253 28.11 5.64 -1.42
CA LEU A 253 27.58 4.60 -2.28
C LEU A 253 26.75 3.62 -1.45
N ASP A 254 25.59 3.21 -1.98
CA ASP A 254 24.66 2.30 -1.35
C ASP A 254 24.12 1.31 -2.40
N LEU A 255 24.61 0.08 -2.38
CA LEU A 255 24.18 -1.02 -3.22
C LEU A 255 23.15 -1.86 -2.47
N PHE A 256 22.03 -2.17 -3.07
CA PHE A 256 20.97 -2.93 -2.42
C PHE A 256 20.28 -3.89 -3.36
N GLY A 257 19.74 -4.95 -2.79
CA GLY A 257 18.90 -5.90 -3.51
C GLY A 257 17.90 -6.59 -2.63
N ALA A 258 16.88 -7.16 -3.26
CA ALA A 258 15.86 -7.97 -2.62
C ALA A 258 15.42 -9.11 -3.54
N LEU A 259 15.19 -10.28 -2.96
CA LEU A 259 14.60 -11.44 -3.62
C LEU A 259 13.37 -11.87 -2.84
N ASN A 260 12.27 -12.13 -3.53
CA ASN A 260 11.01 -12.56 -2.94
C ASN A 260 10.46 -13.77 -3.69
N TYR A 261 9.95 -14.71 -2.91
CA TYR A 261 9.20 -15.85 -3.39
C TYR A 261 7.92 -16.02 -2.60
N GLU A 262 6.80 -16.20 -3.29
CA GLU A 262 5.52 -16.52 -2.70
C GLU A 262 4.92 -17.73 -3.39
N ASN A 263 4.24 -18.57 -2.62
CA ASN A 263 3.47 -19.69 -3.17
C ASN A 263 2.11 -19.71 -2.47
N TYR A 264 1.13 -19.07 -3.10
CA TYR A 264 -0.19 -18.88 -2.55
C TYR A 264 -1.24 -19.66 -3.36
N ARG A 265 -2.25 -20.21 -2.66
CA ARG A 265 -3.39 -20.89 -3.28
C ARG A 265 -4.68 -20.39 -2.66
N GLU A 266 -5.68 -20.17 -3.49
CA GLU A 266 -7.04 -19.82 -3.09
C GLU A 266 -8.05 -20.79 -3.69
N CYS A 267 -9.15 -21.00 -2.96
CA CYS A 267 -10.30 -21.77 -3.43
C CYS A 267 -11.60 -21.07 -3.01
N PRO A 268 -11.88 -19.84 -3.53
CA PRO A 268 -13.14 -19.18 -3.24
C PRO A 268 -14.32 -19.96 -3.79
N ARG A 269 -15.42 -19.93 -3.04
CA ARG A 269 -16.74 -20.40 -3.49
C ARG A 269 -17.63 -19.19 -3.68
N PHE A 270 -18.45 -19.23 -4.71
CA PHE A 270 -19.43 -18.18 -4.96
C PHE A 270 -20.81 -18.76 -5.18
N GLU A 271 -21.80 -17.97 -4.81
CA GLU A 271 -23.20 -18.18 -5.09
C GLU A 271 -23.74 -16.86 -5.62
N ASN A 272 -24.34 -16.90 -6.78
CA ASN A 272 -24.87 -15.71 -7.46
C ASN A 272 -26.26 -15.98 -7.96
N VAL A 273 -27.21 -15.12 -7.60
CA VAL A 273 -28.58 -15.14 -8.10
C VAL A 273 -28.78 -13.87 -8.92
N VAL A 274 -28.91 -14.02 -10.23
CA VAL A 274 -29.14 -12.91 -11.17
C VAL A 274 -30.56 -12.97 -11.66
N THR A 275 -31.33 -11.91 -11.37
CA THR A 275 -32.65 -11.66 -11.94
C THR A 275 -32.48 -10.70 -13.11
N GLN A 276 -32.87 -11.12 -14.33
CA GLN A 276 -32.77 -10.36 -15.57
C GLN A 276 -34.16 -9.98 -16.04
N TYR A 277 -34.39 -8.68 -16.31
CA TYR A 277 -35.65 -8.12 -16.83
C TYR A 277 -35.52 -7.94 -18.35
N LEU A 278 -35.67 -9.04 -19.08
CA LEU A 278 -35.59 -9.05 -20.55
C LEU A 278 -36.93 -8.73 -21.22
N ARG A 279 -36.93 -8.40 -22.52
CA ARG A 279 -38.17 -8.20 -23.29
C ARG A 279 -39.03 -9.47 -23.36
N ALA A 280 -38.41 -10.63 -23.34
CA ALA A 280 -39.06 -11.95 -23.32
C ALA A 280 -39.63 -12.33 -21.94
N GLY A 281 -39.48 -11.48 -20.92
CA GLY A 281 -39.94 -11.73 -19.56
C GLY A 281 -38.81 -11.79 -18.53
N LEU A 282 -39.17 -12.13 -17.30
CA LEU A 282 -38.22 -12.29 -16.20
C LEU A 282 -37.51 -13.61 -16.34
N VAL A 283 -36.16 -13.56 -16.24
CA VAL A 283 -35.27 -14.74 -16.24
C VAL A 283 -34.46 -14.72 -14.95
N GLU A 284 -34.42 -15.83 -14.25
CA GLU A 284 -33.54 -16.04 -13.10
C GLU A 284 -32.44 -17.03 -13.41
N GLN A 285 -31.25 -16.71 -12.94
CA GLN A 285 -30.05 -17.56 -13.03
C GLN A 285 -29.49 -17.75 -11.62
N HIS A 286 -29.44 -19.00 -11.18
CA HIS A 286 -28.81 -19.40 -9.92
C HIS A 286 -27.49 -20.10 -10.22
N SER A 287 -26.39 -19.44 -9.95
CA SER A 287 -25.05 -19.96 -10.20
C SER A 287 -24.34 -20.27 -8.90
N MET A 288 -23.80 -21.48 -8.79
CA MET A 288 -22.90 -21.89 -7.72
C MET A 288 -21.59 -22.39 -8.32
N GLY A 289 -20.48 -22.02 -7.73
CA GLY A 289 -19.20 -22.45 -8.26
C GLY A 289 -18.06 -22.28 -7.29
N GLN A 290 -16.93 -22.84 -7.70
CA GLN A 290 -15.65 -22.69 -7.00
C GLN A 290 -14.54 -22.51 -8.00
N GLU A 291 -13.52 -21.76 -7.60
CA GLU A 291 -12.31 -21.58 -8.38
C GLU A 291 -11.12 -22.01 -7.53
N MET A 292 -10.23 -22.80 -8.08
CA MET A 292 -8.94 -23.11 -7.47
C MET A 292 -7.86 -22.35 -8.25
N ALA A 293 -7.22 -21.42 -7.59
CA ALA A 293 -6.18 -20.62 -8.20
C ALA A 293 -4.85 -20.79 -7.46
N LYS A 294 -3.77 -20.92 -8.22
CA LYS A 294 -2.39 -21.04 -7.74
C LYS A 294 -1.58 -19.88 -8.29
N TYR A 295 -0.96 -19.09 -7.40
CA TYR A 295 -0.25 -17.86 -7.72
C TYR A 295 1.17 -17.87 -7.16
N PRO A 296 2.14 -18.56 -7.78
CA PRO A 296 3.53 -18.34 -7.40
C PRO A 296 3.99 -16.97 -7.91
N VAL A 297 4.73 -16.24 -7.07
CA VAL A 297 5.35 -14.96 -7.42
C VAL A 297 6.85 -15.06 -7.21
N TYR A 298 7.59 -14.66 -8.22
CA TYR A 298 9.02 -14.50 -8.18
C TYR A 298 9.33 -13.02 -8.46
N ALA A 299 9.94 -12.33 -7.52
CA ALA A 299 10.29 -10.93 -7.71
C ALA A 299 11.72 -10.66 -7.23
N GLY A 300 12.39 -9.76 -7.93
CA GLY A 300 13.74 -9.36 -7.61
C GLY A 300 13.96 -7.87 -7.87
N LYS A 301 14.75 -7.25 -6.99
CA LYS A 301 15.16 -5.85 -7.10
C LYS A 301 16.67 -5.75 -6.97
N LEU A 302 17.28 -4.90 -7.77
CA LEU A 302 18.68 -4.53 -7.66
C LEU A 302 18.79 -3.02 -7.90
N GLY A 303 19.51 -2.34 -7.02
CA GLY A 303 19.65 -0.90 -7.17
C GLY A 303 20.92 -0.36 -6.53
N LEU A 304 21.24 0.85 -6.93
CA LEU A 304 22.32 1.63 -6.37
C LEU A 304 21.84 3.06 -6.08
N ASN A 305 22.40 3.66 -5.04
CA ASN A 305 22.29 5.09 -4.76
C ASN A 305 23.69 5.64 -4.52
N TYR A 306 23.90 6.86 -4.90
CA TYR A 306 25.03 7.66 -4.49
C TYR A 306 24.51 8.97 -3.88
N ASN A 307 25.05 9.35 -2.75
CA ASN A 307 24.67 10.56 -2.04
C ASN A 307 25.93 11.28 -1.56
N ASP A 308 26.05 12.52 -1.92
CA ASP A 308 26.93 13.47 -1.26
C ASP A 308 26.10 14.55 -0.51
N ARG A 309 26.74 15.65 -0.10
CA ARG A 309 26.06 16.74 0.65
C ARG A 309 25.03 17.49 -0.20
N VAL A 310 25.22 17.57 -1.50
CA VAL A 310 24.44 18.39 -2.45
C VAL A 310 23.62 17.50 -3.40
N HIS A 311 24.25 16.45 -3.93
CA HIS A 311 23.71 15.63 -5.00
C HIS A 311 23.30 14.25 -4.51
N SER A 312 22.27 13.72 -5.09
CA SER A 312 21.85 12.32 -4.93
C SER A 312 21.39 11.79 -6.25
N PHE A 313 21.85 10.61 -6.65
CA PHE A 313 21.32 9.92 -7.81
C PHE A 313 21.21 8.42 -7.52
N GLY A 314 20.38 7.73 -8.25
CA GLY A 314 20.24 6.29 -8.13
C GLY A 314 19.59 5.66 -9.34
N LEU A 315 19.84 4.36 -9.44
CA LEU A 315 19.30 3.47 -10.46
C LEU A 315 18.67 2.27 -9.77
N LEU A 316 17.51 1.83 -10.24
CA LEU A 316 16.78 0.67 -9.73
C LEU A 316 16.26 -0.15 -10.90
N TYR A 317 16.56 -1.44 -10.89
CA TYR A 317 15.91 -2.44 -11.71
C TYR A 317 15.00 -3.30 -10.86
N ASP A 318 13.75 -3.51 -11.30
CA ASP A 318 12.73 -4.31 -10.63
C ASP A 318 12.15 -5.32 -11.62
N PHE A 319 12.15 -6.59 -11.26
CA PHE A 319 11.63 -7.69 -12.05
C PHE A 319 10.56 -8.43 -11.27
N LYS A 320 9.44 -8.76 -11.93
CA LYS A 320 8.36 -9.59 -11.37
C LYS A 320 7.88 -10.60 -12.41
N PHE A 321 7.81 -11.86 -12.02
CA PHE A 321 7.21 -12.95 -12.78
C PHE A 321 6.15 -13.63 -11.93
N ASN A 322 4.93 -13.67 -12.44
CA ASN A 322 3.78 -14.28 -11.77
C ASN A 322 3.04 -15.19 -12.76
N PRO A 323 3.45 -16.46 -12.87
CA PRO A 323 2.67 -17.48 -13.56
C PRO A 323 1.51 -17.91 -12.66
N SER A 324 0.31 -18.00 -13.19
CA SER A 324 -0.83 -18.51 -12.42
C SER A 324 -1.59 -19.56 -13.21
N LYS A 325 -2.15 -20.53 -12.48
CA LYS A 325 -3.08 -21.53 -13.02
C LYS A 325 -4.36 -21.47 -12.21
N THR A 326 -5.48 -21.25 -12.89
CA THR A 326 -6.81 -21.25 -12.28
C THR A 326 -7.63 -22.35 -12.93
N THR A 327 -8.28 -23.17 -12.13
CA THR A 327 -9.30 -24.12 -12.55
C THR A 327 -10.60 -23.69 -11.91
N GLY A 328 -11.66 -23.56 -12.68
CA GLY A 328 -12.97 -23.19 -12.18
C GLY A 328 -14.02 -24.17 -12.63
N GLN A 329 -15.01 -24.40 -11.78
CA GLN A 329 -16.22 -25.13 -12.10
C GLN A 329 -17.43 -24.42 -11.53
N SER A 330 -18.50 -24.36 -12.31
CA SER A 330 -19.78 -23.79 -11.88
C SER A 330 -20.94 -24.53 -12.48
N GLU A 331 -22.05 -24.50 -11.77
CA GLU A 331 -23.35 -24.93 -12.23
C GLU A 331 -24.30 -23.75 -12.14
N THR A 332 -25.06 -23.53 -13.20
CA THR A 332 -26.04 -22.45 -13.31
C THR A 332 -27.38 -23.01 -13.75
N SER A 333 -28.39 -22.92 -12.89
CA SER A 333 -29.78 -23.17 -13.25
C SER A 333 -30.41 -21.90 -13.77
N ARG A 334 -31.00 -21.95 -14.97
CA ARG A 334 -31.65 -20.84 -15.65
C ARG A 334 -33.11 -21.17 -15.88
N TYR A 335 -34.02 -20.31 -15.47
CA TYR A 335 -35.48 -20.50 -15.62
C TYR A 335 -36.20 -19.18 -15.78
N GLY A 336 -37.37 -19.24 -16.40
CA GLY A 336 -38.26 -18.10 -16.61
C GLY A 336 -39.57 -18.53 -17.25
N ALA A 337 -40.58 -17.65 -17.24
CA ALA A 337 -41.93 -18.00 -17.66
C ALA A 337 -42.05 -18.42 -19.14
N TYR A 338 -41.12 -17.96 -19.99
CA TYR A 338 -41.17 -18.19 -21.45
C TYR A 338 -39.91 -18.83 -22.02
N ILE A 339 -39.06 -19.39 -21.15
CA ILE A 339 -37.86 -20.09 -21.57
C ILE A 339 -37.84 -21.49 -20.91
N PRO A 340 -37.31 -22.53 -21.60
CA PRO A 340 -37.13 -23.83 -20.97
C PRO A 340 -36.20 -23.72 -19.77
N GLU A 341 -36.46 -24.54 -18.75
CA GLU A 341 -35.50 -24.71 -17.66
C GLU A 341 -34.22 -25.33 -18.19
N GLU A 342 -33.07 -24.74 -17.89
CA GLU A 342 -31.77 -25.18 -18.37
C GLU A 342 -30.76 -25.21 -17.22
N VAL A 343 -29.96 -26.26 -17.21
CA VAL A 343 -28.80 -26.38 -16.33
C VAL A 343 -27.53 -26.29 -17.19
N LEU A 344 -26.71 -25.31 -16.86
CA LEU A 344 -25.39 -25.08 -17.47
C LEU A 344 -24.31 -25.51 -16.50
N GLY A 345 -23.44 -26.43 -16.94
CA GLY A 345 -22.21 -26.79 -16.25
C GLY A 345 -21.02 -26.18 -16.97
N ASN A 346 -20.25 -25.35 -16.31
CA ASN A 346 -19.04 -24.76 -16.88
C ASN A 346 -17.81 -25.25 -16.14
N PHE A 347 -16.78 -25.67 -16.90
CA PHE A 347 -15.46 -26.03 -16.40
C PHE A 347 -14.40 -25.33 -17.23
N PHE A 348 -13.45 -24.65 -16.58
CA PHE A 348 -12.35 -24.02 -17.29
C PHE A 348 -10.99 -24.23 -16.62
N VAL A 349 -9.95 -24.16 -17.46
CA VAL A 349 -8.55 -24.12 -17.04
C VAL A 349 -7.89 -22.90 -17.68
N ALA A 350 -7.47 -21.96 -16.87
CA ALA A 350 -6.77 -20.75 -17.33
C ALA A 350 -5.32 -20.75 -16.86
N ASN A 351 -4.39 -20.64 -17.81
CA ASN A 351 -2.98 -20.43 -17.56
C ASN A 351 -2.61 -18.99 -17.92
N ARG A 352 -1.99 -18.29 -16.97
CA ARG A 352 -1.58 -16.89 -17.15
C ARG A 352 -0.09 -16.74 -16.86
N HIS A 353 0.62 -15.97 -17.69
CA HIS A 353 2.01 -15.59 -17.48
C HIS A 353 2.11 -14.06 -17.50
N ASN A 354 2.40 -13.48 -16.36
CA ASN A 354 2.65 -12.05 -16.24
C ASN A 354 4.14 -11.80 -15.95
N ARG A 355 4.81 -11.06 -16.84
CA ARG A 355 6.22 -10.66 -16.70
C ARG A 355 6.30 -9.15 -16.75
N GLN A 356 7.01 -8.58 -15.81
CA GLN A 356 7.19 -7.14 -15.70
C GLN A 356 8.65 -6.81 -15.44
N HIS A 357 9.18 -5.83 -16.16
CA HIS A 357 10.50 -5.25 -15.98
C HIS A 357 10.34 -3.74 -15.85
N LEU A 358 11.01 -3.16 -14.89
CA LEU A 358 11.02 -1.73 -14.67
C LEU A 358 12.46 -1.27 -14.44
N LEU A 359 12.85 -0.25 -15.16
CA LEU A 359 14.06 0.51 -14.92
C LEU A 359 13.67 1.90 -14.44
N SER A 360 14.22 2.35 -13.31
CA SER A 360 13.94 3.64 -12.71
C SER A 360 15.25 4.34 -12.38
N ALA A 361 15.37 5.61 -12.74
CA ALA A 361 16.49 6.46 -12.38
C ALA A 361 15.99 7.75 -11.73
N TYR A 362 16.76 8.31 -10.79
CA TYR A 362 16.48 9.62 -10.23
C TYR A 362 17.75 10.43 -10.06
N TYR A 363 17.56 11.75 -10.08
CA TYR A 363 18.53 12.74 -9.65
C TYR A 363 17.86 13.74 -8.71
N SER A 364 18.52 14.14 -7.63
CA SER A 364 18.07 15.17 -6.72
C SER A 364 19.26 16.03 -6.30
N ALA A 365 19.08 17.37 -6.31
CA ALA A 365 20.07 18.32 -5.81
C ALA A 365 19.43 19.26 -4.79
N THR A 366 20.18 19.59 -3.74
CA THR A 366 19.77 20.60 -2.74
C THR A 366 20.79 21.74 -2.79
N LEU A 367 20.38 22.88 -3.39
CA LEU A 367 21.18 24.06 -3.66
C LEU A 367 20.63 25.21 -2.82
N GLU A 368 21.24 25.56 -1.70
CA GLU A 368 20.78 26.62 -0.79
C GLU A 368 19.24 26.67 -0.59
N LYS A 369 18.56 27.54 -1.37
CA LYS A 369 17.10 27.74 -1.33
C LYS A 369 16.32 26.82 -2.28
N TRP A 370 17.01 26.09 -3.18
CA TRP A 370 16.39 25.28 -4.20
C TRP A 370 16.59 23.78 -3.95
N LYS A 371 15.55 23.03 -4.12
CA LYS A 371 15.62 21.56 -4.21
C LYS A 371 15.05 21.12 -5.55
N LEU A 372 15.91 20.51 -6.36
CA LEU A 372 15.54 19.95 -7.66
C LEU A 372 15.41 18.44 -7.55
N THR A 373 14.40 17.87 -8.20
CA THR A 373 14.24 16.40 -8.33
C THR A 373 13.81 16.06 -9.74
N ALA A 374 14.46 15.06 -10.33
CA ALA A 374 14.11 14.49 -11.63
C ALA A 374 14.01 12.97 -11.50
N ASN A 375 13.05 12.37 -12.19
CA ASN A 375 12.88 10.92 -12.25
C ASN A 375 12.55 10.51 -13.69
N ILE A 376 13.07 9.35 -14.10
CA ILE A 376 12.78 8.72 -15.39
C ILE A 376 12.51 7.25 -15.12
N ASP A 377 11.40 6.73 -15.66
CA ASP A 377 10.99 5.34 -15.53
C ASP A 377 10.66 4.75 -16.89
N ALA A 378 11.15 3.55 -17.14
CA ALA A 378 10.79 2.73 -18.30
C ALA A 378 10.27 1.38 -17.84
N LEU A 379 9.07 1.00 -18.31
CA LEU A 379 8.39 -0.24 -17.94
C LEU A 379 8.02 -1.05 -19.16
N TRP A 380 8.27 -2.35 -19.09
CA TRP A 380 7.82 -3.36 -20.04
C TRP A 380 7.03 -4.43 -19.29
N GLN A 381 5.83 -4.72 -19.76
CA GLN A 381 4.97 -5.74 -19.19
C GLN A 381 4.32 -6.57 -20.29
N ILE A 382 4.31 -7.88 -20.11
CA ILE A 382 3.61 -8.83 -20.97
C ILE A 382 2.73 -9.70 -20.08
N ASN A 383 1.47 -9.82 -20.45
CA ASN A 383 0.49 -10.62 -19.76
C ASN A 383 -0.25 -11.50 -20.78
N ASP A 384 0.08 -12.78 -20.80
CA ASP A 384 -0.52 -13.77 -21.67
C ASP A 384 -1.45 -14.66 -20.85
N ARG A 385 -2.70 -14.82 -21.28
CA ARG A 385 -3.67 -15.73 -20.67
C ARG A 385 -4.23 -16.65 -21.75
N PHE A 386 -4.10 -17.94 -21.54
CA PHE A 386 -4.73 -18.98 -22.32
C PHE A 386 -5.77 -19.69 -21.45
N THR A 387 -7.01 -19.86 -21.97
CA THR A 387 -8.11 -20.49 -21.26
C THR A 387 -8.72 -21.58 -22.12
N GLU A 388 -8.86 -22.76 -21.57
CA GLU A 388 -9.64 -23.88 -22.12
C GLU A 388 -10.97 -23.94 -21.38
N GLU A 389 -12.07 -23.97 -22.11
CA GLU A 389 -13.41 -23.98 -21.54
C GLU A 389 -14.26 -25.12 -22.12
N ASN A 390 -15.04 -25.73 -21.22
CA ASN A 390 -16.04 -26.75 -21.51
C ASN A 390 -17.36 -26.30 -20.88
N GLU A 391 -18.34 -25.97 -21.72
CA GLU A 391 -19.68 -25.58 -21.32
C GLU A 391 -20.70 -26.63 -21.74
N ARG A 392 -21.33 -27.27 -20.78
CA ARG A 392 -22.41 -28.24 -20.95
C ARG A 392 -23.74 -27.60 -20.69
N SER A 393 -24.73 -27.98 -21.47
CA SER A 393 -26.12 -27.54 -21.29
C SER A 393 -27.05 -28.74 -21.31
N SER A 394 -28.11 -28.69 -20.50
CA SER A 394 -29.16 -29.72 -20.52
C SER A 394 -30.05 -29.61 -21.77
N VAL A 395 -30.04 -28.50 -22.45
CA VAL A 395 -30.94 -28.21 -23.60
C VAL A 395 -30.17 -28.02 -24.89
N ASN A 396 -28.99 -27.41 -24.81
CA ASN A 396 -28.22 -26.97 -25.97
C ASN A 396 -26.96 -27.84 -26.20
N PRO A 397 -26.38 -27.86 -27.42
CA PRO A 397 -25.16 -28.59 -27.69
C PRO A 397 -23.97 -28.15 -26.81
N LEU A 398 -23.11 -29.11 -26.52
CA LEU A 398 -21.83 -28.91 -25.83
C LEU A 398 -20.98 -27.88 -26.57
N ARG A 399 -20.37 -26.95 -25.84
CA ARG A 399 -19.37 -26.01 -26.33
C ARG A 399 -18.01 -26.29 -25.71
N ASN A 400 -17.03 -26.57 -26.57
CA ASN A 400 -15.62 -26.70 -26.19
C ASN A 400 -14.84 -25.66 -26.98
N PHE A 401 -14.11 -24.80 -26.29
CA PHE A 401 -13.38 -23.74 -26.95
C PHE A 401 -12.17 -23.31 -26.14
N ASN A 402 -11.27 -22.65 -26.83
CA ASN A 402 -10.10 -22.05 -26.23
C ASN A 402 -10.11 -20.55 -26.52
N THR A 403 -9.67 -19.78 -25.54
CA THR A 403 -9.41 -18.35 -25.73
C THR A 403 -7.99 -17.99 -25.37
N MET A 404 -7.44 -17.02 -26.11
CA MET A 404 -6.14 -16.45 -25.82
C MET A 404 -6.27 -14.93 -25.73
N ASN A 405 -5.78 -14.37 -24.64
CA ASN A 405 -5.63 -12.94 -24.46
C ASN A 405 -4.15 -12.60 -24.25
N LYS A 406 -3.59 -11.74 -25.14
CA LYS A 406 -2.23 -11.23 -25.04
C LYS A 406 -2.25 -9.72 -24.86
N VAL A 407 -1.69 -9.26 -23.76
CA VAL A 407 -1.57 -7.83 -23.44
C VAL A 407 -0.10 -7.47 -23.31
N GLY A 408 0.34 -6.51 -24.13
CA GLY A 408 1.69 -5.93 -24.04
C GLY A 408 1.61 -4.45 -23.67
N ASN A 409 2.40 -4.03 -22.70
CA ASN A 409 2.50 -2.64 -22.28
C ASN A 409 3.95 -2.16 -22.32
N ARG A 410 4.16 -0.95 -22.84
CA ARG A 410 5.43 -0.22 -22.76
C ARG A 410 5.13 1.19 -22.28
N LEU A 411 5.85 1.64 -21.28
CA LEU A 411 5.70 2.99 -20.73
C LEU A 411 7.08 3.62 -20.61
N LEU A 412 7.19 4.87 -21.04
CA LEU A 412 8.30 5.76 -20.74
C LEU A 412 7.73 7.02 -20.08
N ALA A 413 8.27 7.38 -18.92
CA ALA A 413 7.79 8.52 -18.15
C ALA A 413 8.95 9.32 -17.57
N GLY A 414 8.75 10.64 -17.45
CA GLY A 414 9.68 11.56 -16.81
C GLY A 414 8.96 12.58 -15.97
N ASN A 415 9.53 12.97 -14.84
CA ASN A 415 9.07 14.11 -14.08
C ASN A 415 10.23 14.99 -13.61
N LEU A 416 9.97 16.27 -13.51
CA LEU A 416 10.88 17.28 -12.99
C LEU A 416 10.12 18.16 -12.00
N MET A 417 10.67 18.35 -10.80
CA MET A 417 10.08 19.21 -9.77
C MET A 417 11.15 20.09 -9.15
N ALA A 418 10.84 21.37 -8.98
CA ALA A 418 11.62 22.33 -8.24
C ALA A 418 10.83 22.80 -7.01
N THR A 419 11.52 22.94 -5.90
CA THR A 419 11.00 23.52 -4.66
C THR A 419 11.91 24.67 -4.26
N CYS A 420 11.33 25.81 -3.95
CA CYS A 420 12.04 27.00 -3.48
C CYS A 420 11.41 27.49 -2.18
N ALA A 421 12.22 27.82 -1.19
CA ALA A 421 11.75 28.52 0.01
C ALA A 421 11.45 29.99 -0.33
N VAL A 422 10.17 30.38 -0.20
CA VAL A 422 9.67 31.72 -0.53
C VAL A 422 8.77 32.20 0.60
N TRP A 423 8.97 33.45 1.07
CA TRP A 423 8.23 34.06 2.16
C TRP A 423 8.29 33.24 3.45
N PHE A 424 7.17 32.66 3.88
CA PHE A 424 7.04 31.92 5.12
C PHE A 424 6.85 30.40 4.88
N GLY A 425 7.17 29.88 3.69
CA GLY A 425 6.98 28.51 3.32
C GLY A 425 7.66 28.12 2.01
N ASP A 426 7.06 27.17 1.31
CA ASP A 426 7.59 26.58 0.09
C ASP A 426 6.72 26.92 -1.12
N LEU A 427 7.37 27.23 -2.24
CA LEU A 427 6.79 27.21 -3.58
C LEU A 427 7.34 26.02 -4.34
N ARG A 428 6.45 25.19 -4.91
CA ARG A 428 6.77 24.00 -5.70
C ARG A 428 6.14 24.12 -7.07
N PHE A 429 6.88 23.80 -8.10
CA PHE A 429 6.37 23.68 -9.45
C PHE A 429 7.07 22.55 -10.20
N GLY A 430 6.40 22.02 -11.18
CA GLY A 430 6.97 20.89 -11.91
C GLY A 430 6.18 20.52 -13.15
N MET A 431 6.81 19.61 -13.88
CA MET A 431 6.27 18.99 -15.10
C MET A 431 6.40 17.50 -15.02
N GLU A 432 5.41 16.78 -15.51
CA GLU A 432 5.40 15.34 -15.69
C GLU A 432 4.94 15.03 -17.10
N THR A 433 5.62 14.09 -17.78
CA THR A 433 5.20 13.59 -19.08
C THR A 433 5.38 12.08 -19.14
N ASN A 434 4.47 11.40 -19.83
CA ASN A 434 4.56 9.97 -20.06
C ASN A 434 3.97 9.61 -21.41
N GLY A 435 4.49 8.51 -21.97
CA GLY A 435 3.98 7.87 -23.19
C GLY A 435 3.75 6.39 -22.93
N ILE A 436 2.58 5.90 -23.31
CA ILE A 436 2.17 4.50 -23.21
C ILE A 436 1.91 3.97 -24.60
N HIS A 437 2.44 2.77 -24.84
CA HIS A 437 2.08 1.93 -25.97
C HIS A 437 1.51 0.61 -25.44
N ARG A 438 0.22 0.37 -25.67
CA ARG A 438 -0.48 -0.84 -25.25
C ARG A 438 -1.06 -1.59 -26.44
N THR A 439 -0.86 -2.90 -26.46
CA THR A 439 -1.54 -3.83 -27.37
C THR A 439 -2.39 -4.80 -26.56
N ASP A 440 -3.59 -5.11 -27.05
CA ASP A 440 -4.53 -6.04 -26.43
C ASP A 440 -5.17 -6.89 -27.54
N ARG A 441 -4.79 -8.17 -27.61
CA ARG A 441 -5.26 -9.14 -28.59
C ARG A 441 -6.03 -10.23 -27.91
N TYR A 442 -7.28 -10.40 -28.33
CA TYR A 442 -8.16 -11.45 -27.89
C TYR A 442 -8.61 -12.29 -29.08
N ALA A 443 -8.52 -13.60 -28.98
CA ALA A 443 -8.96 -14.54 -30.01
C ALA A 443 -9.43 -15.85 -29.39
N GLY A 444 -10.34 -16.52 -30.06
CA GLY A 444 -10.77 -17.88 -29.73
C GLY A 444 -10.86 -18.74 -30.99
N ASN A 445 -11.07 -20.04 -30.80
CA ASN A 445 -11.17 -21.03 -31.87
C ASN A 445 -12.62 -21.39 -32.25
N ALA A 446 -13.61 -20.62 -31.78
CA ALA A 446 -15.02 -20.86 -32.07
C ALA A 446 -15.66 -19.60 -32.72
N ASP A 447 -16.63 -19.79 -33.62
CA ASP A 447 -17.27 -18.71 -34.39
C ASP A 447 -18.06 -17.72 -33.53
N TYR A 448 -18.51 -18.15 -32.34
CA TYR A 448 -19.22 -17.28 -31.39
C TYR A 448 -18.27 -16.44 -30.52
N ILE A 449 -16.96 -16.57 -30.71
CA ILE A 449 -15.93 -15.78 -30.02
C ILE A 449 -15.34 -14.75 -30.98
N ALA A 450 -15.71 -13.50 -30.76
CA ALA A 450 -15.22 -12.40 -31.59
C ALA A 450 -13.73 -12.15 -31.30
N SER A 451 -12.90 -12.19 -32.36
CA SER A 451 -11.51 -11.77 -32.27
C SER A 451 -11.36 -10.26 -32.18
N ASN A 452 -10.35 -9.80 -31.47
CA ASN A 452 -10.07 -8.38 -31.35
C ASN A 452 -8.54 -8.11 -31.33
N ASP A 453 -8.12 -7.01 -31.96
CA ASP A 453 -6.75 -6.52 -31.94
C ASP A 453 -6.76 -5.01 -31.74
N ASN A 454 -6.59 -4.59 -30.50
CA ASN A 454 -6.56 -3.18 -30.09
C ASN A 454 -5.14 -2.71 -29.86
N ARG A 455 -4.87 -1.44 -30.24
CA ARG A 455 -3.69 -0.70 -29.82
C ARG A 455 -4.12 0.65 -29.28
N ILE A 456 -3.54 1.04 -28.14
CA ILE A 456 -3.72 2.36 -27.53
C ILE A 456 -2.35 3.00 -27.39
N ASP A 457 -2.17 4.17 -28.01
CA ASP A 457 -1.03 5.05 -27.83
C ASP A 457 -1.52 6.29 -27.08
N GLU A 458 -1.09 6.44 -25.82
CA GLU A 458 -1.54 7.54 -24.96
C GLU A 458 -0.33 8.35 -24.49
N THR A 459 -0.41 9.67 -24.64
CA THR A 459 0.56 10.62 -24.08
C THR A 459 -0.15 11.53 -23.10
N THR A 460 0.41 11.69 -21.90
CA THR A 460 -0.09 12.63 -20.90
C THR A 460 1.03 13.58 -20.50
N THR A 461 0.74 14.89 -20.49
CA THR A 461 1.64 15.93 -19.98
C THR A 461 0.91 16.72 -18.91
N ALA A 462 1.55 16.92 -17.78
CA ALA A 462 1.01 17.68 -16.65
C ALA A 462 1.98 18.79 -16.20
N LEU A 463 1.43 19.94 -15.87
CA LEU A 463 2.13 21.05 -15.23
C LEU A 463 1.44 21.35 -13.90
N PHE A 464 2.21 21.67 -12.88
CA PHE A 464 1.64 22.04 -11.58
C PHE A 464 2.43 23.14 -10.89
N VAL A 465 1.72 23.91 -10.07
CA VAL A 465 2.25 24.87 -9.10
C VAL A 465 1.53 24.68 -7.77
N GLU A 466 2.27 24.71 -6.66
CA GLU A 466 1.74 24.56 -5.30
C GLU A 466 2.53 25.45 -4.36
N SER A 467 1.83 26.21 -3.52
CA SER A 467 2.43 27.05 -2.47
C SER A 467 1.83 26.68 -1.12
N ASP A 468 2.69 26.42 -0.14
CA ASP A 468 2.32 26.17 1.26
C ASP A 468 2.97 27.27 2.11
N GLN A 469 2.18 28.11 2.78
CA GLN A 469 2.64 29.26 3.54
C GLN A 469 2.15 29.19 5.00
N LYS A 470 2.95 29.71 5.93
CA LYS A 470 2.62 29.77 7.34
C LYS A 470 2.57 31.20 7.81
N PHE A 471 1.38 31.72 8.11
CA PHE A 471 1.11 33.07 8.59
C PHE A 471 0.88 33.01 10.11
N GLY A 472 1.95 33.15 10.90
CA GLY A 472 1.88 32.99 12.36
C GLY A 472 1.39 31.60 12.76
N VAL A 473 0.18 31.51 13.33
CA VAL A 473 -0.44 30.26 13.76
C VAL A 473 -1.28 29.57 12.67
N VAL A 474 -1.62 30.29 11.60
CA VAL A 474 -2.40 29.80 10.47
C VAL A 474 -1.47 29.29 9.37
N SER A 475 -1.78 28.10 8.82
CA SER A 475 -1.11 27.57 7.62
C SER A 475 -2.13 27.50 6.50
N ALA A 476 -1.78 28.00 5.33
CA ALA A 476 -2.62 27.92 4.13
C ALA A 476 -1.81 27.41 2.94
N GLY A 477 -2.44 26.66 2.06
CA GLY A 477 -1.83 26.19 0.83
C GLY A 477 -2.80 26.23 -0.33
N VAL A 478 -2.30 26.54 -1.50
CA VAL A 478 -3.02 26.57 -2.76
C VAL A 478 -2.20 25.86 -3.82
N GLY A 479 -2.87 25.10 -4.66
CA GLY A 479 -2.23 24.40 -5.77
C GLY A 479 -3.14 24.30 -6.98
N LEU A 480 -2.53 24.31 -8.15
CA LEU A 480 -3.21 24.07 -9.42
C LEU A 480 -2.38 23.10 -10.25
N ARG A 481 -3.03 22.06 -10.76
CA ARG A 481 -2.46 21.12 -11.72
C ARG A 481 -3.30 21.14 -12.99
N TRP A 482 -2.62 21.27 -14.12
CA TRP A 482 -3.19 21.13 -15.45
C TRP A 482 -2.62 19.87 -16.09
N GLU A 483 -3.49 19.07 -16.70
CA GLU A 483 -3.13 17.84 -17.40
C GLU A 483 -3.71 17.86 -18.82
N TYR A 484 -2.90 17.53 -19.79
CA TYR A 484 -3.26 17.30 -21.18
C TYR A 484 -3.05 15.83 -21.51
N THR A 485 -4.07 15.16 -22.06
CA THR A 485 -3.99 13.77 -22.48
C THR A 485 -4.43 13.66 -23.93
N ASP A 486 -3.62 12.99 -24.74
CA ASP A 486 -3.91 12.57 -26.13
C ASP A 486 -3.84 11.05 -26.19
N SER A 487 -4.99 10.39 -26.43
CA SER A 487 -5.15 8.94 -26.48
C SER A 487 -5.64 8.54 -27.86
N LYS A 488 -4.80 7.83 -28.62
CA LYS A 488 -5.06 7.34 -29.96
C LYS A 488 -5.39 5.87 -29.90
N PHE A 489 -6.57 5.53 -30.42
CA PHE A 489 -7.07 4.16 -30.46
C PHE A 489 -6.97 3.59 -31.88
N TYR A 490 -6.53 2.34 -32.00
CA TYR A 490 -6.43 1.60 -33.23
C TYR A 490 -7.14 0.25 -33.08
N LEU A 491 -7.95 -0.10 -34.07
CA LEU A 491 -8.67 -1.36 -34.14
C LEU A 491 -8.18 -2.12 -35.38
N PHE A 492 -7.67 -3.35 -35.21
CA PHE A 492 -7.05 -4.15 -36.28
C PHE A 492 -6.02 -3.34 -37.10
N GLY A 493 -5.16 -2.59 -36.40
CA GLY A 493 -4.11 -1.75 -36.99
C GLY A 493 -4.60 -0.44 -37.62
N ARG A 494 -5.90 -0.20 -37.77
CA ARG A 494 -6.49 1.02 -38.33
C ARG A 494 -6.80 2.05 -37.26
N TYR A 495 -6.43 3.29 -37.47
CA TYR A 495 -6.76 4.40 -36.56
C TYR A 495 -8.28 4.59 -36.49
N SER A 496 -8.81 4.69 -35.27
CA SER A 496 -10.23 4.93 -34.98
C SER A 496 -10.43 6.32 -34.38
N PRO A 497 -10.83 7.33 -35.17
CA PRO A 497 -11.07 8.69 -34.67
C PRO A 497 -12.18 8.73 -33.62
N GLU A 498 -13.22 7.91 -33.78
CA GLU A 498 -14.38 7.86 -32.89
C GLU A 498 -14.06 7.40 -31.48
N GLN A 499 -13.02 6.57 -31.31
CA GLN A 499 -12.56 6.02 -30.05
C GLN A 499 -11.34 6.75 -29.49
N SER A 500 -10.72 7.63 -30.31
CA SER A 500 -9.59 8.47 -29.88
C SER A 500 -10.07 9.69 -29.11
N ARG A 501 -9.28 10.13 -28.13
CA ARG A 501 -9.70 11.21 -27.20
C ARG A 501 -8.56 12.16 -26.92
N THR A 502 -8.90 13.44 -26.87
CA THR A 502 -8.04 14.51 -26.37
C THR A 502 -8.80 15.27 -25.31
N TYR A 503 -8.20 15.50 -24.17
CA TYR A 503 -8.86 16.26 -23.10
C TYR A 503 -7.89 17.00 -22.20
N HIS A 504 -8.39 18.10 -21.62
CA HIS A 504 -7.72 18.92 -20.62
C HIS A 504 -8.40 18.74 -19.28
N ASN A 505 -7.61 18.67 -18.23
CA ASN A 505 -8.09 18.55 -16.85
C ASN A 505 -7.42 19.59 -15.97
N PHE A 506 -8.20 20.28 -15.13
CA PHE A 506 -7.72 21.20 -14.10
C PHE A 506 -8.09 20.63 -12.73
N ALA A 507 -7.08 20.47 -11.88
CA ALA A 507 -7.21 19.93 -10.54
C ALA A 507 -6.71 20.95 -9.50
N PRO A 508 -7.57 21.90 -9.07
CA PRO A 508 -7.27 22.81 -7.98
C PRO A 508 -7.25 22.13 -6.63
N SER A 509 -6.46 22.68 -5.69
CA SER A 509 -6.42 22.27 -4.29
C SER A 509 -6.25 23.48 -3.39
N LEU A 510 -6.89 23.46 -2.23
CA LEU A 510 -6.82 24.49 -1.21
C LEU A 510 -6.84 23.82 0.17
N PHE A 511 -6.07 24.32 1.12
CA PHE A 511 -6.26 24.01 2.54
C PHE A 511 -6.00 25.24 3.40
N VAL A 512 -6.66 25.29 4.57
CA VAL A 512 -6.42 26.24 5.64
C VAL A 512 -6.43 25.49 6.95
N ALA A 513 -5.33 25.54 7.71
CA ALA A 513 -5.19 24.92 9.01
C ALA A 513 -4.91 25.97 10.08
N PHE A 514 -5.63 25.90 11.18
CA PHE A 514 -5.55 26.88 12.26
C PHE A 514 -5.87 26.24 13.63
N PRO A 515 -5.25 26.74 14.71
CA PRO A 515 -5.61 26.35 16.06
C PRO A 515 -6.82 27.14 16.56
N MET A 516 -7.70 26.47 17.32
CA MET A 516 -8.79 27.08 18.11
C MET A 516 -8.56 26.73 19.58
N GLY A 517 -7.70 27.48 20.26
CA GLY A 517 -7.23 27.14 21.61
C GLY A 517 -6.44 25.81 21.62
N THR A 518 -6.90 24.81 22.33
CA THR A 518 -6.28 23.46 22.38
C THR A 518 -6.68 22.55 21.22
N VAL A 519 -7.68 22.95 20.43
CA VAL A 519 -8.19 22.21 19.26
C VAL A 519 -7.43 22.67 18.03
N LYS A 520 -7.02 21.72 17.19
CA LYS A 520 -6.48 22.02 15.85
C LYS A 520 -7.57 21.74 14.82
N ALA A 521 -7.77 22.63 13.87
CA ALA A 521 -8.75 22.50 12.82
C ALA A 521 -8.09 22.68 11.43
N ASN A 522 -8.66 22.01 10.44
CA ASN A 522 -8.24 22.09 9.06
C ASN A 522 -9.47 22.00 8.15
N PHE A 523 -9.55 22.92 7.18
CA PHE A 523 -10.48 22.84 6.06
C PHE A 523 -9.70 22.60 4.78
N ALA A 524 -10.16 21.69 3.90
CA ALA A 524 -9.53 21.47 2.62
C ALA A 524 -10.56 21.25 1.50
N TYR A 525 -10.20 21.72 0.31
CA TYR A 525 -10.89 21.44 -0.95
C TYR A 525 -9.92 20.84 -1.95
N THR A 526 -10.33 19.79 -2.66
CA THR A 526 -9.57 19.21 -3.77
C THR A 526 -10.49 18.73 -4.86
N ARG A 527 -10.11 19.01 -6.13
CA ARG A 527 -10.70 18.32 -7.29
C ARG A 527 -9.76 17.20 -7.72
N LYS A 528 -10.31 16.00 -7.85
CA LYS A 528 -9.60 14.79 -8.27
C LYS A 528 -10.26 14.17 -9.51
N THR A 529 -9.42 13.45 -10.27
CA THR A 529 -9.82 12.81 -11.51
C THR A 529 -9.50 11.33 -11.45
N SER A 530 -10.34 10.45 -11.97
CA SER A 530 -10.00 9.05 -12.19
C SER A 530 -10.19 8.72 -13.66
N ARG A 531 -9.10 8.34 -14.34
CA ARG A 531 -9.18 7.89 -15.73
C ARG A 531 -9.54 6.40 -15.78
N PRO A 532 -10.26 5.95 -16.82
CA PRO A 532 -10.53 4.53 -16.98
C PRO A 532 -9.23 3.73 -17.03
N VAL A 533 -9.21 2.53 -16.46
CA VAL A 533 -8.12 1.58 -16.69
C VAL A 533 -8.20 1.08 -18.14
N PHE A 534 -7.05 0.72 -18.73
CA PHE A 534 -7.03 0.37 -20.16
C PHE A 534 -7.88 -0.85 -20.51
N SER A 535 -8.08 -1.79 -19.58
CA SER A 535 -9.00 -2.92 -19.79
C SER A 535 -10.47 -2.49 -19.93
N GLN A 536 -10.86 -1.38 -19.30
CA GLN A 536 -12.21 -0.79 -19.42
C GLN A 536 -12.42 -0.07 -20.76
N LEU A 537 -11.34 0.32 -21.42
CA LEU A 537 -11.35 0.95 -22.75
C LEU A 537 -11.26 -0.08 -23.89
N SER A 538 -11.06 -1.37 -23.59
CA SER A 538 -11.01 -2.43 -24.60
C SER A 538 -12.36 -2.62 -25.28
N SER A 539 -12.39 -2.71 -26.61
CA SER A 539 -13.59 -3.05 -27.39
C SER A 539 -13.76 -4.56 -27.59
N ALA A 540 -12.91 -5.37 -26.95
CA ALA A 540 -13.02 -6.83 -27.03
C ALA A 540 -14.30 -7.32 -26.39
N VAL A 541 -15.15 -8.00 -27.15
CA VAL A 541 -16.34 -8.68 -26.64
C VAL A 541 -15.90 -10.07 -26.16
N LYS A 542 -15.84 -10.23 -24.85
CA LYS A 542 -15.47 -11.48 -24.20
C LYS A 542 -16.71 -12.35 -24.00
N TYR A 543 -16.58 -13.60 -24.31
CA TYR A 543 -17.55 -14.63 -23.97
C TYR A 543 -17.43 -15.00 -22.49
N ILE A 544 -18.48 -14.93 -21.72
CA ILE A 544 -18.55 -15.36 -20.31
C ILE A 544 -19.29 -16.71 -20.22
N ASP A 545 -20.46 -16.77 -20.80
CA ASP A 545 -21.26 -17.98 -21.02
C ASP A 545 -22.20 -17.72 -22.23
N ARG A 546 -22.99 -18.70 -22.65
CA ARG A 546 -23.86 -18.57 -23.85
C ARG A 546 -24.91 -17.47 -23.75
N TYR A 547 -25.18 -16.93 -22.57
CA TYR A 547 -26.17 -15.89 -22.32
C TYR A 547 -25.55 -14.58 -21.82
N THR A 548 -24.22 -14.56 -21.63
CA THR A 548 -23.54 -13.40 -21.06
C THR A 548 -22.26 -13.09 -21.82
N TYR A 549 -22.19 -11.87 -22.34
CA TYR A 549 -21.00 -11.28 -22.96
C TYR A 549 -20.55 -10.05 -22.18
N GLU A 550 -19.27 -9.77 -22.19
CA GLU A 550 -18.67 -8.61 -21.52
C GLU A 550 -17.80 -7.82 -22.50
N THR A 551 -17.92 -6.49 -22.48
CA THR A 551 -17.03 -5.60 -23.22
C THR A 551 -16.70 -4.36 -22.40
N GLY A 552 -15.53 -3.77 -22.62
CA GLY A 552 -15.24 -2.42 -22.14
C GLY A 552 -15.97 -1.36 -22.99
N ASN A 553 -15.62 -0.10 -22.77
CA ASN A 553 -16.19 1.03 -23.49
C ASN A 553 -15.11 2.08 -23.80
N PRO A 554 -14.61 2.17 -25.04
CA PRO A 554 -13.60 3.16 -25.43
C PRO A 554 -14.08 4.62 -25.25
N ASN A 555 -15.40 4.84 -25.12
CA ASN A 555 -16.01 6.15 -25.01
C ASN A 555 -16.13 6.69 -23.58
N LEU A 556 -15.57 5.99 -22.58
CA LEU A 556 -15.60 6.45 -21.20
C LEU A 556 -14.89 7.79 -21.03
N ARG A 557 -15.54 8.68 -20.28
CA ARG A 557 -14.99 9.97 -19.87
C ARG A 557 -14.45 9.88 -18.46
N PRO A 558 -13.38 10.60 -18.10
CA PRO A 558 -12.84 10.59 -16.73
C PRO A 558 -13.90 10.95 -15.68
N ILE A 559 -13.78 10.30 -14.50
CA ILE A 559 -14.54 10.67 -13.31
C ILE A 559 -13.94 11.95 -12.73
N PHE A 560 -14.77 12.88 -12.28
CA PHE A 560 -14.35 14.05 -11.49
C PHE A 560 -14.97 13.97 -10.10
N ARG A 561 -14.12 14.19 -9.06
CA ARG A 561 -14.54 14.26 -7.67
C ARG A 561 -14.14 15.59 -7.06
N ASP A 562 -15.11 16.37 -6.62
CA ASP A 562 -14.91 17.56 -5.81
C ASP A 562 -15.10 17.15 -4.34
N ASN A 563 -14.04 17.29 -3.53
CA ASN A 563 -14.03 16.91 -2.12
C ASN A 563 -13.86 18.16 -1.24
N PHE A 564 -14.74 18.34 -0.27
CA PHE A 564 -14.66 19.32 0.78
C PHE A 564 -14.54 18.57 2.11
N SER A 565 -13.51 18.84 2.89
CA SER A 565 -13.27 18.18 4.17
C SER A 565 -12.98 19.18 5.28
N PHE A 566 -13.56 18.93 6.44
CA PHE A 566 -13.24 19.58 7.70
C PHE A 566 -12.70 18.54 8.66
N SER A 567 -11.52 18.75 9.22
CA SER A 567 -10.88 17.85 10.18
C SER A 567 -10.52 18.61 11.44
N SER A 568 -10.74 18.01 12.60
CA SER A 568 -10.43 18.59 13.90
C SER A 568 -9.76 17.54 14.79
N SER A 569 -8.82 17.97 15.64
CA SER A 569 -8.22 17.11 16.65
C SER A 569 -8.10 17.81 18.01
N TRP A 570 -8.47 17.07 19.07
CA TRP A 570 -8.33 17.48 20.45
C TRP A 570 -7.80 16.30 21.28
N LYS A 571 -6.60 16.45 21.84
CA LYS A 571 -5.88 15.35 22.50
C LYS A 571 -5.84 14.11 21.62
N ASP A 572 -6.40 12.99 22.11
CA ASP A 572 -6.42 11.70 21.43
C ASP A 572 -7.69 11.49 20.56
N LEU A 573 -8.58 12.49 20.52
CA LEU A 573 -9.80 12.48 19.72
C LEU A 573 -9.57 13.23 18.41
N MET A 574 -10.04 12.63 17.31
CA MET A 574 -10.04 13.22 15.98
C MET A 574 -11.40 13.02 15.33
N VAL A 575 -11.89 14.06 14.66
CA VAL A 575 -13.15 14.05 13.90
C VAL A 575 -12.88 14.59 12.50
N GLN A 576 -13.47 13.97 11.49
CA GLN A 576 -13.48 14.48 10.13
C GLN A 576 -14.90 14.40 9.54
N LEU A 577 -15.31 15.47 8.90
CA LEU A 577 -16.52 15.55 8.09
C LEU A 577 -16.13 15.78 6.64
N GLU A 578 -16.81 15.14 5.72
CA GLU A 578 -16.50 15.24 4.31
C GLU A 578 -17.77 15.24 3.45
N TYR A 579 -17.74 16.09 2.44
CA TYR A 579 -18.71 16.12 1.34
C TYR A 579 -17.96 15.86 0.03
N THR A 580 -18.48 14.90 -0.77
CA THR A 580 -17.94 14.53 -2.07
C THR A 580 -19.02 14.64 -3.13
N SER A 581 -18.72 15.35 -4.23
CA SER A 581 -19.55 15.39 -5.44
C SER A 581 -18.81 14.62 -6.55
N THR A 582 -19.39 13.51 -7.04
CA THR A 582 -18.82 12.65 -8.07
C THR A 582 -19.58 12.80 -9.38
N LYS A 583 -18.88 13.09 -10.49
CA LYS A 583 -19.43 13.17 -11.85
C LYS A 583 -18.78 12.14 -12.75
N ASN A 584 -19.55 11.57 -13.68
CA ASN A 584 -19.12 10.56 -14.66
C ASN A 584 -18.60 9.27 -13.99
N TYR A 585 -19.19 8.84 -12.89
CA TYR A 585 -18.83 7.58 -12.23
C TYR A 585 -18.92 6.39 -13.21
N PHE A 586 -18.00 5.43 -13.12
CA PHE A 586 -17.98 4.23 -13.96
C PHE A 586 -18.83 3.15 -13.33
N MET A 587 -19.87 2.71 -14.03
CA MET A 587 -20.74 1.64 -13.57
C MET A 587 -20.97 0.61 -14.67
N TRP A 588 -20.86 -0.66 -14.31
CA TRP A 588 -21.28 -1.76 -15.18
C TRP A 588 -22.78 -1.72 -15.38
N GLN A 589 -23.19 -1.86 -16.63
CA GLN A 589 -24.58 -1.87 -17.08
C GLN A 589 -24.81 -3.06 -17.99
N THR A 590 -25.98 -3.67 -17.84
CA THR A 590 -26.41 -4.79 -18.66
C THR A 590 -27.40 -4.31 -19.72
N PHE A 591 -27.17 -4.72 -20.98
CA PHE A 591 -27.99 -4.45 -22.13
C PHE A 591 -28.36 -5.76 -22.82
N PRO A 592 -29.47 -5.82 -23.62
CA PRO A 592 -29.72 -6.94 -24.50
C PRO A 592 -28.57 -7.09 -25.51
N TYR A 593 -28.17 -8.33 -25.78
CA TYR A 593 -27.14 -8.58 -26.80
C TYR A 593 -27.75 -8.42 -28.19
N PRO A 594 -27.19 -7.64 -29.13
CA PRO A 594 -27.87 -7.26 -30.38
C PRO A 594 -28.27 -8.43 -31.28
N SER A 595 -27.46 -9.49 -31.33
CA SER A 595 -27.67 -10.66 -32.19
C SER A 595 -28.38 -11.84 -31.51
N ASN A 596 -28.65 -11.75 -30.19
CA ASN A 596 -29.33 -12.80 -29.43
C ASN A 596 -30.18 -12.18 -28.32
N THR A 597 -31.49 -12.21 -28.45
CA THR A 597 -32.43 -11.61 -27.49
C THR A 597 -32.48 -12.30 -26.13
N GLU A 598 -31.99 -13.51 -26.03
CA GLU A 598 -31.86 -14.26 -24.76
C GLU A 598 -30.55 -13.98 -24.04
N ALA A 599 -29.58 -13.36 -24.71
CA ALA A 599 -28.28 -13.04 -24.15
C ALA A 599 -28.17 -11.54 -23.77
N THR A 600 -27.26 -11.28 -22.86
CA THR A 600 -26.96 -9.95 -22.35
C THR A 600 -25.53 -9.54 -22.65
N LEU A 601 -25.32 -8.24 -22.85
CA LEU A 601 -24.02 -7.60 -22.98
C LEU A 601 -23.79 -6.71 -21.76
N GLN A 602 -22.80 -7.06 -20.97
CA GLN A 602 -22.33 -6.22 -19.87
C GLN A 602 -21.26 -5.26 -20.39
N THR A 603 -21.44 -3.97 -20.15
CA THR A 603 -20.47 -2.94 -20.51
C THR A 603 -20.47 -1.84 -19.47
N ILE A 604 -19.36 -1.09 -19.42
CA ILE A 604 -19.17 -0.03 -18.45
C ILE A 604 -19.59 1.32 -19.04
N GLN A 605 -20.31 2.13 -18.26
CA GLN A 605 -20.79 3.44 -18.71
C GLN A 605 -20.59 4.53 -17.65
N ASN A 606 -20.56 5.79 -18.10
CA ASN A 606 -20.55 6.95 -17.22
C ASN A 606 -21.95 7.22 -16.66
N MET A 607 -22.05 7.34 -15.35
CA MET A 607 -23.28 7.67 -14.64
C MET A 607 -23.38 9.17 -14.37
N PRO A 608 -24.61 9.70 -14.17
CA PRO A 608 -24.83 11.07 -13.74
C PRO A 608 -24.12 11.42 -12.43
N ARG A 609 -24.17 12.70 -12.06
CA ARG A 609 -23.59 13.19 -10.80
C ARG A 609 -24.39 12.65 -9.61
N PHE A 610 -23.66 12.26 -8.55
CA PHE A 610 -24.20 11.96 -7.23
C PHE A 610 -23.34 12.56 -6.12
N HIS A 611 -23.86 12.56 -4.89
CA HIS A 611 -23.24 13.16 -3.73
C HIS A 611 -23.10 12.13 -2.61
N ALA A 612 -22.02 12.27 -1.81
CA ALA A 612 -21.81 11.47 -0.62
C ALA A 612 -21.36 12.35 0.55
N TYR A 613 -21.81 12.02 1.74
CA TYR A 613 -21.48 12.66 3.00
C TYR A 613 -20.85 11.61 3.91
N SER A 614 -19.73 11.91 4.53
CA SER A 614 -19.09 11.01 5.49
C SER A 614 -18.69 11.72 6.76
N ALA A 615 -18.83 11.00 7.87
CA ALA A 615 -18.34 11.41 9.17
C ALA A 615 -17.42 10.30 9.70
N PHE A 616 -16.30 10.71 10.29
CA PHE A 616 -15.30 9.83 10.85
C PHE A 616 -14.87 10.30 12.23
N ILE A 617 -14.75 9.37 13.17
CA ILE A 617 -14.27 9.61 14.53
C ILE A 617 -13.16 8.59 14.82
N ASN A 618 -12.08 9.05 15.42
CA ASN A 618 -11.00 8.21 15.93
C ASN A 618 -10.65 8.66 17.36
N TYR A 619 -10.56 7.71 18.28
CA TYR A 619 -10.14 7.93 19.67
C TYR A 619 -9.08 6.89 20.04
N ALA A 620 -7.87 7.35 20.38
CA ALA A 620 -6.70 6.50 20.58
C ALA A 620 -5.98 6.83 21.91
N PRO A 621 -6.62 6.55 23.06
CA PRO A 621 -6.03 6.79 24.38
C PRO A 621 -4.96 5.73 24.71
N SER A 622 -4.22 5.97 25.80
CA SER A 622 -3.28 5.03 26.37
C SER A 622 -3.58 4.86 27.86
N PHE A 623 -3.76 3.61 28.33
CA PHE A 623 -4.08 3.29 29.70
C PHE A 623 -2.95 2.47 30.33
N PHE A 624 -2.65 2.77 31.59
CA PHE A 624 -1.68 2.03 32.41
C PHE A 624 -0.29 1.86 31.77
N GLY A 625 0.03 2.62 30.72
CA GLY A 625 1.28 2.48 29.97
C GLY A 625 1.44 1.20 29.13
N CYS A 626 0.57 0.21 29.29
CA CYS A 626 0.64 -1.10 28.64
C CYS A 626 -0.56 -1.41 27.72
N TRP A 627 -1.68 -0.70 27.83
CA TRP A 627 -2.86 -0.92 27.01
C TRP A 627 -3.16 0.29 26.11
N HIS A 628 -3.19 0.06 24.81
CA HIS A 628 -3.34 1.08 23.77
C HIS A 628 -4.54 0.75 22.85
N PRO A 629 -5.79 0.99 23.30
CA PRO A 629 -6.95 0.80 22.44
C PRO A 629 -7.07 1.91 21.41
N VAL A 630 -7.60 1.58 20.22
CA VAL A 630 -7.96 2.52 19.18
C VAL A 630 -9.37 2.23 18.71
N LEU A 631 -10.27 3.17 18.95
CA LEU A 631 -11.67 3.13 18.52
C LEU A 631 -11.82 3.99 17.27
N MET A 632 -12.34 3.42 16.20
CA MET A 632 -12.66 4.12 14.97
C MET A 632 -14.12 3.86 14.59
N ALA A 633 -14.83 4.90 14.21
CA ALA A 633 -16.16 4.82 13.63
C ALA A 633 -16.22 5.70 12.39
N ALA A 634 -16.81 5.19 11.31
CA ALA A 634 -17.10 5.92 10.12
C ALA A 634 -18.53 5.64 9.65
N VAL A 635 -19.21 6.65 9.15
CA VAL A 635 -20.52 6.53 8.50
C VAL A 635 -20.47 7.26 7.18
N VAL A 636 -20.93 6.62 6.13
CA VAL A 636 -21.07 7.19 4.78
C VAL A 636 -22.54 7.12 4.36
N VAL A 637 -23.06 8.23 3.88
CA VAL A 637 -24.39 8.35 3.28
C VAL A 637 -24.25 8.93 1.89
N GLN A 638 -24.86 8.30 0.91
CA GLN A 638 -24.85 8.76 -0.48
C GLN A 638 -26.24 9.12 -0.97
N ASP A 639 -26.33 10.00 -1.97
CA ASP A 639 -27.53 10.25 -2.77
C ASP A 639 -27.30 9.66 -4.18
N PHE A 640 -27.33 8.33 -4.25
CA PHE A 640 -27.13 7.60 -5.50
C PHE A 640 -28.47 7.11 -6.05
N LYS A 641 -28.70 7.38 -7.33
CA LYS A 641 -29.92 7.01 -8.04
C LYS A 641 -29.59 6.36 -9.37
N LEU A 642 -30.32 5.35 -9.72
CA LEU A 642 -30.26 4.71 -11.04
C LEU A 642 -31.66 4.31 -11.51
N VAL A 643 -31.81 4.18 -12.81
CA VAL A 643 -33.02 3.59 -13.39
C VAL A 643 -32.84 2.07 -13.40
N HIS A 644 -33.71 1.37 -12.66
CA HIS A 644 -33.74 -0.08 -12.59
C HIS A 644 -35.10 -0.55 -13.09
N HIS A 645 -35.12 -1.36 -14.12
CA HIS A 645 -36.36 -1.87 -14.74
C HIS A 645 -37.38 -0.75 -14.98
N GLY A 646 -36.97 0.39 -15.57
CA GLY A 646 -37.80 1.54 -15.88
C GLY A 646 -38.24 2.41 -14.70
N THR A 647 -37.87 2.09 -13.47
CA THR A 647 -38.19 2.85 -12.25
C THR A 647 -36.96 3.43 -11.60
N GLU A 648 -37.06 4.60 -10.96
CA GLU A 648 -35.96 5.19 -10.19
C GLU A 648 -35.77 4.41 -8.90
N LEU A 649 -34.58 3.82 -8.73
CA LEU A 649 -34.14 3.18 -7.51
C LEU A 649 -33.16 4.12 -6.77
N LYS A 650 -33.45 4.39 -5.48
CA LYS A 650 -32.58 5.17 -4.60
C LYS A 650 -31.77 4.24 -3.71
N LEU A 651 -30.46 4.44 -3.70
CA LEU A 651 -29.49 3.70 -2.87
C LEU A 651 -28.82 4.70 -1.94
N ASN A 652 -29.41 4.89 -0.74
CA ASN A 652 -29.01 5.93 0.22
C ASN A 652 -28.99 5.45 1.66
N ARG A 653 -29.00 4.14 1.92
CA ARG A 653 -28.89 3.59 3.28
C ARG A 653 -27.51 3.90 3.85
N PRO A 654 -27.41 4.45 5.08
CA PRO A 654 -26.13 4.69 5.71
C PRO A 654 -25.29 3.42 5.82
N LEU A 655 -24.00 3.55 5.50
CA LEU A 655 -23.00 2.48 5.61
C LEU A 655 -22.07 2.83 6.77
N GLY A 656 -22.03 1.97 7.79
CA GLY A 656 -21.18 2.13 8.97
C GLY A 656 -19.98 1.19 8.95
N VAL A 657 -18.82 1.68 9.39
CA VAL A 657 -17.63 0.88 9.65
C VAL A 657 -17.13 1.18 11.05
N PHE A 658 -17.01 0.16 11.88
CA PHE A 658 -16.51 0.27 13.25
C PHE A 658 -15.29 -0.61 13.42
N ARG A 659 -14.26 -0.07 14.05
CA ARG A 659 -13.03 -0.82 14.35
C ARG A 659 -12.65 -0.58 15.81
N PHE A 660 -12.24 -1.65 16.46
CA PHE A 660 -11.68 -1.63 17.80
C PHE A 660 -10.37 -2.44 17.79
N ASN A 661 -9.27 -1.73 17.71
CA ASN A 661 -7.94 -2.32 17.74
C ASN A 661 -7.37 -2.20 19.14
N ASN A 662 -6.79 -3.28 19.65
CA ASN A 662 -6.15 -3.32 20.97
C ASN A 662 -4.71 -3.80 20.81
N ALA A 663 -3.79 -3.05 21.39
CA ALA A 663 -2.41 -3.49 21.60
C ALA A 663 -2.14 -3.49 23.11
N VAL A 664 -1.76 -4.66 23.63
CA VAL A 664 -1.47 -4.86 25.05
C VAL A 664 -0.05 -5.39 25.19
N GLN A 665 0.76 -4.68 25.96
CA GLN A 665 2.08 -5.15 26.34
C GLN A 665 1.95 -6.10 27.53
N LEU A 666 2.26 -7.37 27.31
CA LEU A 666 2.29 -8.41 28.32
C LEU A 666 3.70 -8.46 28.97
N PRO A 667 3.88 -9.17 30.10
CA PRO A 667 5.21 -9.43 30.67
C PRO A 667 6.18 -10.00 29.63
N CYS A 668 7.48 -9.84 29.87
CA CYS A 668 8.56 -10.28 28.98
C CYS A 668 8.51 -9.65 27.58
N GLU A 669 7.98 -8.42 27.44
CA GLU A 669 7.92 -7.66 26.19
C GLU A 669 7.16 -8.37 25.05
N VAL A 670 6.23 -9.23 25.40
CA VAL A 670 5.30 -9.82 24.44
C VAL A 670 4.18 -8.84 24.16
N TRP A 671 3.86 -8.63 22.88
CA TRP A 671 2.72 -7.80 22.46
C TRP A 671 1.57 -8.67 22.00
N LEU A 672 0.42 -8.50 22.64
CA LEU A 672 -0.87 -9.05 22.22
C LEU A 672 -1.63 -8.00 21.45
N ASN A 673 -2.05 -8.35 20.22
CA ASN A 673 -2.92 -7.54 19.38
C ASN A 673 -4.25 -8.25 19.22
N VAL A 674 -5.36 -7.55 19.48
CA VAL A 674 -6.72 -8.04 19.22
C VAL A 674 -7.45 -6.97 18.42
N ASP A 675 -7.77 -7.28 17.17
CA ASP A 675 -8.34 -6.34 16.23
C ASP A 675 -9.74 -6.80 15.83
N PHE A 676 -10.75 -5.97 16.07
CA PHE A 676 -12.14 -6.22 15.74
C PHE A 676 -12.60 -5.23 14.67
N LEU A 677 -13.31 -5.72 13.66
CA LEU A 677 -13.93 -4.94 12.60
C LEU A 677 -15.40 -5.33 12.46
N LEU A 678 -16.27 -4.34 12.36
CA LEU A 678 -17.67 -4.49 11.97
C LEU A 678 -18.01 -3.55 10.83
N HIS A 679 -18.62 -4.11 9.80
CA HIS A 679 -19.21 -3.40 8.67
C HIS A 679 -20.71 -3.60 8.72
N THR A 680 -21.50 -2.52 8.74
CA THR A 680 -22.95 -2.61 8.81
C THR A 680 -23.57 -2.87 7.44
N ASP A 681 -24.88 -3.19 7.42
CA ASP A 681 -25.66 -3.06 6.20
C ASP A 681 -25.62 -1.61 5.72
N GLY A 682 -25.68 -1.39 4.40
CA GLY A 682 -25.72 -0.05 3.81
C GLY A 682 -25.47 -0.06 2.31
N ASP A 683 -25.64 1.09 1.68
CA ASP A 683 -25.50 1.24 0.24
C ASP A 683 -24.15 1.92 -0.10
N ALA A 684 -23.44 1.39 -1.11
CA ALA A 684 -22.24 1.97 -1.70
C ALA A 684 -22.36 1.90 -3.22
N GLU A 685 -22.45 3.06 -3.86
CA GLU A 685 -22.77 3.23 -5.28
C GLU A 685 -24.01 2.40 -5.65
N ASN A 686 -23.91 1.48 -6.63
CA ASN A 686 -25.01 0.62 -7.04
C ASN A 686 -25.14 -0.69 -6.23
N ASN A 687 -24.39 -0.83 -5.14
CA ASN A 687 -24.40 -2.01 -4.30
C ASN A 687 -25.14 -1.77 -2.98
N ARG A 688 -25.97 -2.73 -2.58
CA ARG A 688 -26.51 -2.87 -1.24
C ARG A 688 -25.71 -3.93 -0.52
N ASN A 689 -24.85 -3.51 0.40
CA ASN A 689 -23.98 -4.40 1.17
C ASN A 689 -24.72 -4.93 2.40
N HIS A 690 -24.44 -6.19 2.76
CA HIS A 690 -24.85 -6.77 4.03
C HIS A 690 -23.71 -6.69 5.05
N ASN A 691 -24.09 -6.76 6.34
CA ASN A 691 -23.14 -6.71 7.43
C ASN A 691 -22.16 -7.89 7.43
N TYR A 692 -20.97 -7.62 7.89
CA TYR A 692 -19.97 -8.63 8.22
C TYR A 692 -19.04 -8.12 9.31
N TRP A 693 -18.40 -9.03 10.02
CA TRP A 693 -17.40 -8.68 11.02
C TRP A 693 -16.28 -9.71 11.03
N ASN A 694 -15.15 -9.35 11.59
CA ASN A 694 -14.06 -10.26 11.85
C ASN A 694 -13.28 -9.85 13.11
N CYS A 695 -12.55 -10.82 13.65
CA CYS A 695 -11.65 -10.64 14.78
C CYS A 695 -10.33 -11.33 14.48
N ASP A 696 -9.24 -10.58 14.59
CA ASP A 696 -7.88 -11.06 14.42
C ASP A 696 -7.14 -11.01 15.76
N ILE A 697 -6.31 -12.03 16.03
CA ILE A 697 -5.47 -12.11 17.24
C ILE A 697 -4.03 -12.33 16.81
N GLY A 698 -3.11 -11.56 17.38
CA GLY A 698 -1.69 -11.64 17.06
C GLY A 698 -0.82 -11.55 18.32
N LEU A 699 0.23 -12.36 18.37
CA LEU A 699 1.31 -12.28 19.36
C LEU A 699 2.60 -11.92 18.64
N TYR A 700 3.31 -10.92 19.15
CA TYR A 700 4.59 -10.46 18.60
C TYR A 700 5.63 -10.37 19.72
N LYS A 701 6.83 -10.85 19.43
CA LYS A 701 7.99 -10.67 20.30
C LYS A 701 9.25 -10.44 19.50
N SER A 702 10.08 -9.51 19.98
CA SER A 702 11.43 -9.25 19.51
C SER A 702 12.45 -9.81 20.49
N PHE A 703 13.56 -10.31 19.98
CA PHE A 703 14.67 -10.88 20.75
C PHE A 703 15.99 -10.26 20.28
N LEU A 704 16.97 -10.21 21.17
CA LEU A 704 18.35 -9.79 20.89
C LEU A 704 18.40 -8.44 20.16
N ASN A 705 17.80 -7.41 20.77
CA ASN A 705 17.76 -6.04 20.23
C ASN A 705 17.22 -5.98 18.78
N ASP A 706 16.05 -6.58 18.52
CA ASP A 706 15.40 -6.66 17.21
C ASP A 706 16.14 -7.50 16.14
N THR A 707 17.17 -8.25 16.51
CA THR A 707 17.86 -9.19 15.61
C THR A 707 16.89 -10.28 15.14
N TRP A 708 16.10 -10.84 16.05
CA TRP A 708 15.04 -11.81 15.74
C TRP A 708 13.70 -11.27 16.10
N ASN A 709 12.75 -11.42 15.18
CA ASN A 709 11.36 -11.07 15.42
C ASN A 709 10.48 -12.28 15.09
N VAL A 710 9.61 -12.64 16.02
CA VAL A 710 8.66 -13.75 15.85
C VAL A 710 7.25 -13.22 16.02
N LYS A 711 6.38 -13.57 15.08
CA LYS A 711 4.95 -13.24 15.13
C LYS A 711 4.12 -14.47 14.85
N LEU A 712 3.13 -14.71 15.71
CA LEU A 712 2.05 -15.67 15.50
C LEU A 712 0.75 -14.89 15.33
N GLN A 713 -0.02 -15.15 14.27
CA GLN A 713 -1.28 -14.48 14.00
C GLN A 713 -2.37 -15.46 13.63
N LEU A 714 -3.55 -15.26 14.20
CA LEU A 714 -4.81 -15.89 13.83
C LEU A 714 -5.72 -14.84 13.21
N GLY A 715 -5.98 -14.94 11.93
CA GLY A 715 -6.92 -14.09 11.20
C GLY A 715 -8.31 -14.68 11.20
N ASP A 716 -9.33 -13.81 11.30
CA ASP A 716 -10.76 -14.15 11.31
C ASP A 716 -11.08 -15.38 12.16
N VAL A 717 -10.71 -15.32 13.44
CA VAL A 717 -10.79 -16.43 14.41
C VAL A 717 -12.15 -17.14 14.38
N PHE A 718 -13.23 -16.38 14.21
CA PHE A 718 -14.61 -16.88 14.22
C PHE A 718 -15.11 -17.30 12.81
N GLY A 719 -14.39 -16.98 11.74
CA GLY A 719 -14.77 -17.30 10.36
C GLY A 719 -16.05 -16.58 9.91
N THR A 720 -16.24 -15.37 10.35
CA THR A 720 -17.45 -14.57 10.15
C THR A 720 -17.38 -13.64 8.96
N TRP A 721 -16.21 -13.45 8.39
CA TRP A 721 -16.02 -12.57 7.24
C TRP A 721 -16.59 -13.21 5.98
N ARG A 722 -17.72 -12.68 5.49
CA ARG A 722 -18.42 -13.11 4.27
C ARG A 722 -18.86 -11.91 3.49
N GLN A 723 -18.48 -11.82 2.23
CA GLN A 723 -18.98 -10.79 1.34
C GLN A 723 -20.34 -11.18 0.81
N LYS A 724 -21.39 -10.45 1.22
CA LYS A 724 -22.73 -10.57 0.69
C LYS A 724 -23.23 -9.19 0.28
N PHE A 725 -23.65 -9.05 -0.96
CA PHE A 725 -24.19 -7.80 -1.49
C PHE A 725 -25.19 -8.05 -2.62
N VAL A 726 -26.04 -7.07 -2.86
CA VAL A 726 -26.95 -7.03 -4.02
C VAL A 726 -26.54 -5.86 -4.89
N MET A 727 -26.17 -6.15 -6.13
CA MET A 727 -25.82 -5.16 -7.14
C MET A 727 -27.03 -4.91 -8.05
N TYR A 728 -27.26 -3.63 -8.40
CA TYR A 728 -28.34 -3.20 -9.28
C TYR A 728 -27.77 -2.51 -10.50
N ASP A 729 -28.33 -2.81 -11.66
CA ASP A 729 -28.15 -2.03 -12.89
C ASP A 729 -29.49 -1.83 -13.62
N ALA A 730 -29.44 -1.36 -14.85
CA ALA A 730 -30.67 -1.05 -15.61
C ALA A 730 -31.62 -2.26 -15.81
N LEU A 731 -31.05 -3.44 -16.08
CA LEU A 731 -31.79 -4.66 -16.42
C LEU A 731 -31.57 -5.82 -15.48
N THR A 732 -30.61 -5.72 -14.53
CA THR A 732 -30.31 -6.86 -13.65
C THR A 732 -30.28 -6.47 -12.19
N ARG A 733 -30.66 -7.46 -11.36
CA ARG A 733 -30.45 -7.47 -9.93
C ARG A 733 -29.63 -8.74 -9.61
N SER A 734 -28.40 -8.55 -9.13
CA SER A 734 -27.48 -9.65 -8.84
C SER A 734 -27.24 -9.75 -7.34
N SER A 735 -27.67 -10.85 -6.71
CA SER A 735 -27.35 -11.17 -5.31
C SER A 735 -26.13 -12.06 -5.28
N VAL A 736 -25.04 -11.56 -4.71
CA VAL A 736 -23.73 -12.22 -4.71
C VAL A 736 -23.33 -12.59 -3.29
N VAL A 737 -22.95 -13.85 -3.08
CA VAL A 737 -22.34 -14.33 -1.87
C VAL A 737 -20.98 -14.94 -2.22
N LYS A 738 -19.89 -14.31 -1.72
CA LYS A 738 -18.54 -14.85 -1.87
C LYS A 738 -18.04 -15.38 -0.53
N ARG A 739 -17.61 -16.64 -0.54
CA ARG A 739 -17.05 -17.31 0.63
C ARG A 739 -15.59 -17.63 0.39
N TYR A 740 -14.73 -16.94 1.13
CA TYR A 740 -13.30 -17.22 1.16
C TYR A 740 -12.96 -18.04 2.40
N HIS A 741 -11.86 -18.76 2.35
CA HIS A 741 -11.28 -19.33 3.55
C HIS A 741 -10.52 -18.22 4.27
N THR A 742 -11.16 -17.58 5.26
CA THR A 742 -10.64 -16.36 5.93
C THR A 742 -9.89 -16.67 7.21
N ARG A 743 -10.17 -17.83 7.86
CA ARG A 743 -9.35 -18.30 8.98
C ARG A 743 -7.94 -18.57 8.52
N ASP A 744 -6.98 -17.90 9.13
CA ASP A 744 -5.59 -17.89 8.69
C ASP A 744 -4.66 -17.95 9.89
N LEU A 745 -3.86 -19.01 9.99
CA LEU A 745 -2.80 -19.14 11.00
C LEU A 745 -1.46 -18.83 10.35
N ASN A 746 -0.77 -17.81 10.81
CA ASN A 746 0.52 -17.36 10.27
C ASN A 746 1.60 -17.37 11.33
N LEU A 747 2.72 -18.02 11.03
CA LEU A 747 3.96 -17.89 11.76
C LEU A 747 4.98 -17.14 10.90
N THR A 748 5.38 -15.96 11.35
CA THR A 748 6.43 -15.15 10.70
C THR A 748 7.68 -15.13 11.58
N ILE A 749 8.82 -15.45 11.00
CA ILE A 749 10.12 -15.35 11.61
C ILE A 749 10.96 -14.40 10.76
N ARG A 750 11.59 -13.43 11.38
CA ARG A 750 12.51 -12.47 10.73
C ARG A 750 13.83 -12.45 11.45
N TYR A 751 14.89 -12.46 10.66
CA TYR A 751 16.26 -12.25 11.11
C TYR A 751 16.84 -10.97 10.49
N ASN A 752 17.48 -10.12 11.28
CA ASN A 752 18.11 -8.89 10.84
C ASN A 752 19.59 -8.90 11.29
N PHE A 753 20.49 -8.77 10.33
CA PHE A 753 21.90 -8.58 10.58
C PHE A 753 22.31 -7.16 10.16
N ASN A 754 22.94 -6.40 11.05
CA ASN A 754 23.35 -5.00 10.82
C ASN A 754 22.22 -4.12 10.23
N ALA A 755 21.08 -4.05 10.84
CA ALA A 755 19.79 -3.49 10.39
C ALA A 755 19.83 -2.13 9.63
N THR A 756 20.75 -1.96 8.69
CA THR A 756 20.84 -0.80 7.81
C THR A 756 20.04 -1.05 6.56
N ARG A 757 19.19 -0.10 6.16
CA ARG A 757 18.39 -0.23 4.94
C ARG A 757 18.75 0.86 3.96
N SER A 758 18.87 0.47 2.70
CA SER A 758 19.00 1.42 1.60
C SER A 758 17.76 2.31 1.51
N ARG A 759 17.99 3.58 1.19
CA ARG A 759 16.95 4.55 0.87
C ARG A 759 17.09 4.97 -0.58
N TYR A 760 16.42 4.27 -1.49
CA TYR A 760 16.22 4.79 -2.82
C TYR A 760 15.35 6.06 -2.72
N LYS A 761 15.86 7.20 -3.20
CA LYS A 761 15.21 8.51 -3.05
C LYS A 761 14.34 8.91 -4.25
N GLY A 762 14.36 8.15 -5.34
CA GLY A 762 13.58 8.43 -6.54
C GLY A 762 12.07 8.28 -6.25
N ASN A 763 11.28 9.26 -6.71
CA ASN A 763 9.82 9.25 -6.59
C ASN A 763 9.16 8.37 -7.66
N GLY A 764 9.88 8.04 -8.72
CA GLY A 764 9.36 7.43 -9.95
C GLY A 764 8.61 8.46 -10.81
N ALA A 765 8.37 8.10 -12.07
CA ALA A 765 7.60 8.88 -13.04
C ALA A 765 6.50 8.01 -13.65
N GLY A 766 5.40 8.62 -14.15
CA GLY A 766 4.28 7.92 -14.79
C GLY A 766 3.59 6.90 -13.86
N ASN A 767 3.51 7.20 -12.57
CA ASN A 767 3.02 6.24 -11.58
C ASN A 767 1.52 5.97 -11.72
N ASP A 768 0.74 6.93 -12.17
CA ASP A 768 -0.68 6.77 -12.44
C ASP A 768 -0.93 5.79 -13.58
N GLU A 769 -0.19 5.95 -14.65
CA GLU A 769 -0.30 5.12 -15.83
C GLU A 769 0.10 3.66 -15.52
N LYS A 770 1.14 3.46 -14.69
CA LYS A 770 1.51 2.12 -14.21
C LYS A 770 0.37 1.44 -13.45
N GLY A 771 -0.43 2.23 -12.70
CA GLY A 771 -1.62 1.73 -11.98
C GLY A 771 -2.80 1.39 -12.91
N ARG A 772 -2.82 1.89 -14.16
CA ARG A 772 -3.85 1.64 -15.17
C ARG A 772 -3.54 0.46 -16.09
N LEU A 773 -2.28 -0.03 -16.11
CA LEU A 773 -1.82 -1.15 -16.94
C LEU A 773 -2.26 -2.50 -16.36
#